data_3145056f415c0f2606d83f4ac5565b26
#
_entry.id   3145056f415c0f2606d83f4ac5565b26
#
_cell.length_a   1.000
_cell.length_b   1.000
_cell.length_c   1.000
_cell.angle_alpha   90.00
_cell.angle_beta   90.00
_cell.angle_gamma   90.00
#
_symmetry.space_group_name_H-M   'P 1'
#
loop_
_entity.id
_entity.type
_entity.pdbx_description
1 polymer ?
#
loop_
_entity_poly.entity_id
_entity_poly.type
_entity_poly.pdbx_seq_one_letter_code
_entity_poly.pdbx_strand_id
1 'polypeptide(L)'
;MDIDVHEIEDRIKGQFSLGHATLFWEDESGEYAETVASLDLDGGAILDATGAELACKRTILRERPAHNLVVYRSGAKPRFQDDFLYDIKLAATPFTCKMEGIWASECGVPMALADALAEHGRFFNSKERRKALAASVLSKSDDRSLRLAMLAACVGSRAEIPRDAVRDVVKKLLAELGRGRDRTLRAIYECGLVTTLWSEIFEVVGYAAPTGEDPTLEDLALKMLKARCADLICDSVSLKADAARILADLAASSRTSDSYDSLAREYSDAVVSSVGTDKRSMESIGTNDALAVFDDWIITDMLGRALDGTLHAADAQNELNVRLHTHWFEDYVHQYEALAVAVTTLEGIEAYKTECTAATTEKDIFDAYCANWYRIDEGYRCFVNAMRNTTAQFRRRANELVSKVDAAYGKFLVDLTDRWQLHLMDSGAYPPSSIPPQSGFFCEKVEKELPMAEKGKRLGVIVSDAMRYEVGADLSTRIAGGALSSGRTLVSASCEGMACMLPSYTQLGMAALLPEGTMEVDLATANVLKGGDATDGLANRQKVVEAAIPGAMLIQASKVLEEGLPNVEGAPLVMVYHNAIDKRGDSRDTEGEVFAACEDAITQVMKIAGELLRAGCGKVLVTADHGFLYQDGQVEEYNFAAADGLTDLAHASGHNLSHGRRYAMGLTLPESDVLIEYSSAQLSLGGEGRFAFPRGITRLRLRSSGARYVHGGVSPQENVVPVVTIKRVDARQTAECTGVQGFLCGRPAITGSTVTLDVYQTEPCSEKVNPLTVRVGLYDSDDASRLLCAEEQTLELASAAQGSEERKTRVTLHVTDDVDDCAAAILRISARVGNTNQFDAEWEQRLSVNRAFGNDFDF
;
A
#
# COMPACT_ATOMS: atom_id res chain seq x y z
N MET A 1 39.15 -27.04 -34.86
CA MET A 1 38.01 -27.88 -35.34
C MET A 1 37.99 -27.61 -36.84
N ASP A 2 38.34 -28.58 -37.64
CA ASP A 2 38.35 -28.42 -39.11
C ASP A 2 36.89 -28.23 -39.54
N ILE A 3 36.61 -27.14 -40.23
CA ILE A 3 35.25 -26.89 -40.76
C ILE A 3 35.06 -27.84 -41.94
N ASP A 4 33.95 -28.58 -41.96
CA ASP A 4 33.57 -29.48 -43.03
C ASP A 4 33.38 -28.76 -44.38
N VAL A 5 33.78 -29.37 -45.48
CA VAL A 5 33.66 -28.84 -46.87
C VAL A 5 32.20 -28.37 -47.13
N HIS A 6 31.22 -29.17 -46.72
CA HIS A 6 29.80 -28.83 -46.88
C HIS A 6 29.38 -27.59 -46.08
N GLU A 7 29.96 -27.37 -44.88
CA GLU A 7 29.63 -26.19 -44.09
C GLU A 7 30.19 -24.92 -44.76
N ILE A 8 31.35 -25.00 -45.40
CA ILE A 8 31.93 -23.90 -46.18
C ILE A 8 31.05 -23.59 -47.37
N GLU A 9 30.62 -24.62 -48.13
CA GLU A 9 29.70 -24.48 -49.25
C GLU A 9 28.38 -23.81 -48.88
N ASP A 10 27.73 -24.27 -47.79
CA ASP A 10 26.48 -23.72 -47.28
C ASP A 10 26.62 -22.25 -46.89
N ARG A 11 27.75 -21.87 -46.31
CA ARG A 11 28.01 -20.49 -45.95
C ARG A 11 28.20 -19.59 -47.16
N ILE A 12 28.96 -20.02 -48.16
CA ILE A 12 29.14 -19.30 -49.42
C ILE A 12 27.78 -19.14 -50.09
N LYS A 13 27.00 -20.24 -50.21
CA LYS A 13 25.66 -20.24 -50.82
C LYS A 13 24.70 -19.31 -50.03
N GLY A 14 24.81 -19.29 -48.72
CA GLY A 14 24.06 -18.38 -47.85
C GLY A 14 24.38 -16.90 -48.12
N GLN A 15 25.64 -16.53 -48.31
CA GLN A 15 26.03 -15.16 -48.68
C GLN A 15 25.47 -14.79 -50.06
N PHE A 16 25.54 -15.67 -51.03
CA PHE A 16 24.96 -15.43 -52.35
C PHE A 16 23.43 -15.25 -52.29
N SER A 17 22.74 -16.01 -51.42
CA SER A 17 21.30 -15.88 -51.20
C SER A 17 20.89 -14.55 -50.60
N LEU A 18 21.80 -13.90 -49.87
CA LEU A 18 21.62 -12.55 -49.30
C LEU A 18 21.89 -11.43 -50.33
N GLY A 19 22.24 -11.80 -51.57
CA GLY A 19 22.49 -10.85 -52.67
C GLY A 19 23.96 -10.39 -52.79
N HIS A 20 24.89 -11.00 -52.08
CA HIS A 20 26.32 -10.71 -52.17
C HIS A 20 26.93 -11.45 -53.40
N ALA A 21 26.92 -10.81 -54.53
CA ALA A 21 27.29 -11.44 -55.81
C ALA A 21 28.78 -11.79 -55.93
N THR A 22 29.68 -11.13 -55.17
CA THR A 22 31.11 -11.41 -55.14
C THR A 22 31.63 -11.48 -53.73
N LEU A 23 32.26 -12.57 -53.34
CA LEU A 23 32.92 -12.78 -52.06
C LEU A 23 34.44 -12.73 -52.26
N PHE A 24 35.16 -12.09 -51.37
CA PHE A 24 36.63 -12.08 -51.37
C PHE A 24 37.13 -12.83 -50.13
N TRP A 25 37.82 -13.96 -50.34
CA TRP A 25 38.35 -14.83 -49.30
C TRP A 25 39.85 -14.75 -49.22
N GLU A 26 40.34 -14.11 -48.18
CA GLU A 26 41.81 -14.07 -47.90
C GLU A 26 42.13 -15.16 -46.86
N ASP A 27 43.00 -16.09 -47.23
CA ASP A 27 43.52 -17.17 -46.40
C ASP A 27 45.01 -16.98 -46.21
N GLU A 28 45.41 -16.20 -45.18
CA GLU A 28 46.83 -15.85 -44.94
C GLU A 28 47.68 -17.07 -44.61
N SER A 29 47.09 -18.09 -44.00
CA SER A 29 47.78 -19.33 -43.57
C SER A 29 47.87 -20.35 -44.70
N GLY A 30 47.02 -20.24 -45.73
CA GLY A 30 46.89 -21.24 -46.79
C GLY A 30 46.21 -22.54 -46.33
N GLU A 31 45.51 -22.49 -45.21
CA GLU A 31 44.92 -23.65 -44.54
C GLU A 31 43.75 -24.25 -45.39
N TYR A 32 43.12 -23.47 -46.19
CA TYR A 32 41.98 -23.87 -47.00
C TYR A 32 42.29 -24.09 -48.50
N ALA A 33 43.55 -23.99 -48.91
CA ALA A 33 43.94 -24.10 -50.31
C ALA A 33 43.49 -25.40 -50.98
N GLU A 34 43.65 -26.53 -50.32
CA GLU A 34 43.16 -27.85 -50.82
C GLU A 34 41.63 -27.96 -50.81
N THR A 35 41.01 -27.39 -49.77
CA THR A 35 39.53 -27.41 -49.60
C THR A 35 38.87 -26.59 -50.65
N VAL A 36 39.40 -25.41 -51.00
CA VAL A 36 38.82 -24.52 -52.04
C VAL A 36 38.72 -25.20 -53.40
N ALA A 37 39.71 -26.05 -53.72
CA ALA A 37 39.69 -26.78 -54.98
C ALA A 37 38.58 -27.84 -55.09
N SER A 38 38.00 -28.24 -53.97
CA SER A 38 36.95 -29.31 -53.89
C SER A 38 35.54 -28.76 -53.71
N LEU A 39 35.36 -27.42 -53.53
CA LEU A 39 34.03 -26.82 -53.26
C LEU A 39 33.15 -26.84 -54.52
N ASP A 40 31.87 -27.22 -54.30
CA ASP A 40 30.81 -27.16 -55.32
C ASP A 40 29.78 -26.08 -54.92
N LEU A 41 29.67 -25.04 -55.76
CA LEU A 41 28.85 -23.85 -55.47
C LEU A 41 27.56 -23.79 -56.27
N ASP A 42 27.08 -24.90 -56.86
CA ASP A 42 25.80 -24.95 -57.60
C ASP A 42 25.62 -23.78 -58.60
N GLY A 43 26.56 -23.61 -59.52
CA GLY A 43 26.54 -22.55 -60.52
C GLY A 43 27.26 -21.26 -60.12
N GLY A 44 27.86 -21.21 -58.99
CA GLY A 44 28.85 -20.18 -58.59
C GLY A 44 30.25 -20.53 -59.19
N ALA A 45 31.09 -19.54 -59.29
CA ALA A 45 32.50 -19.73 -59.70
C ALA A 45 33.49 -19.39 -58.58
N ILE A 46 34.55 -20.17 -58.50
CA ILE A 46 35.69 -19.85 -57.62
C ILE A 46 36.88 -19.49 -58.51
N LEU A 47 37.46 -18.34 -58.22
CA LEU A 47 38.69 -17.91 -58.90
C LEU A 47 39.84 -17.88 -57.86
N ASP A 48 40.73 -18.81 -57.94
CA ASP A 48 41.96 -18.78 -57.16
C ASP A 48 42.93 -17.73 -57.73
N ALA A 49 43.13 -16.67 -56.95
CA ALA A 49 44.01 -15.56 -57.30
C ALA A 49 45.44 -15.73 -56.83
N THR A 50 45.75 -16.83 -56.13
CA THR A 50 47.05 -17.07 -55.51
C THR A 50 48.15 -17.15 -56.60
N GLY A 51 49.05 -16.14 -56.58
CA GLY A 51 50.11 -16.01 -57.59
C GLY A 51 49.64 -15.70 -59.04
N ALA A 52 48.32 -15.49 -59.25
CA ALA A 52 47.74 -15.23 -60.58
C ALA A 52 46.77 -13.98 -60.56
N GLU A 53 47.03 -13.01 -59.70
CA GLU A 53 46.13 -11.88 -59.41
C GLU A 53 45.73 -11.09 -60.65
N LEU A 54 46.65 -10.78 -61.57
CA LEU A 54 46.38 -10.03 -62.77
C LEU A 54 45.51 -10.86 -63.78
N ALA A 55 45.73 -12.16 -63.80
CA ALA A 55 44.89 -13.06 -64.67
C ALA A 55 43.47 -13.13 -64.09
N CYS A 56 43.37 -13.30 -62.78
CA CYS A 56 42.09 -13.30 -62.06
C CYS A 56 41.31 -11.97 -62.25
N LYS A 57 42.01 -10.83 -62.08
CA LYS A 57 41.43 -9.51 -62.39
C LYS A 57 40.94 -9.37 -63.84
N ARG A 58 41.68 -9.84 -64.79
CA ARG A 58 41.26 -9.85 -66.22
C ARG A 58 39.96 -10.67 -66.42
N THR A 59 39.90 -11.85 -65.79
CA THR A 59 38.72 -12.72 -65.85
C THR A 59 37.51 -12.04 -65.28
N ILE A 60 37.60 -11.45 -64.12
CA ILE A 60 36.51 -10.73 -63.43
C ILE A 60 36.03 -9.54 -64.28
N LEU A 61 36.93 -8.70 -64.73
CA LEU A 61 36.59 -7.46 -65.46
C LEU A 61 36.23 -7.61 -66.92
N ARG A 62 36.75 -8.65 -67.64
CA ARG A 62 36.58 -8.82 -69.08
C ARG A 62 35.71 -9.99 -69.44
N GLU A 63 35.85 -11.13 -68.81
CA GLU A 63 35.15 -12.37 -69.15
C GLU A 63 33.82 -12.53 -68.41
N ARG A 64 33.61 -11.80 -67.36
CA ARG A 64 32.37 -11.77 -66.52
C ARG A 64 31.87 -13.18 -66.18
N PRO A 65 32.61 -13.97 -65.41
CA PRO A 65 32.12 -15.25 -64.96
C PRO A 65 30.85 -15.10 -64.15
N ALA A 66 30.18 -16.16 -63.83
CA ALA A 66 28.90 -16.25 -63.16
C ALA A 66 28.54 -15.13 -62.13
N HIS A 67 27.24 -14.87 -61.93
CA HIS A 67 26.76 -13.84 -61.01
C HIS A 67 27.22 -14.05 -59.54
N ASN A 68 27.55 -15.30 -59.17
CA ASN A 68 27.99 -15.68 -57.79
C ASN A 68 29.48 -16.07 -57.90
N LEU A 69 30.35 -15.25 -57.36
CA LEU A 69 31.79 -15.39 -57.49
C LEU A 69 32.52 -15.38 -56.15
N VAL A 70 33.37 -16.35 -55.91
CA VAL A 70 34.36 -16.34 -54.82
C VAL A 70 35.75 -16.06 -55.42
N VAL A 71 36.36 -15.00 -54.94
CA VAL A 71 37.80 -14.71 -55.27
C VAL A 71 38.59 -15.17 -54.04
N TYR A 72 39.33 -16.25 -54.20
CA TYR A 72 40.20 -16.80 -53.14
C TYR A 72 41.66 -16.41 -53.36
N ARG A 73 42.29 -16.03 -52.26
CA ARG A 73 43.72 -15.73 -52.26
C ARG A 73 44.36 -16.30 -50.99
N SER A 74 45.37 -17.14 -51.16
CA SER A 74 46.17 -17.69 -50.07
C SER A 74 47.52 -17.01 -49.93
N GLY A 75 48.03 -16.96 -48.67
CA GLY A 75 49.34 -16.41 -48.32
C GLY A 75 49.33 -14.99 -47.80
N ALA A 76 50.48 -14.45 -47.47
CA ALA A 76 50.61 -13.14 -46.78
C ALA A 76 49.96 -12.00 -47.60
N LYS A 77 49.27 -11.13 -46.92
CA LYS A 77 48.64 -9.93 -47.52
C LYS A 77 49.69 -9.09 -48.23
N PRO A 78 49.53 -8.76 -49.53
CA PRO A 78 50.39 -7.85 -50.22
C PRO A 78 50.34 -6.45 -49.63
N ARG A 79 51.37 -5.67 -49.79
CA ARG A 79 51.36 -4.24 -49.49
C ARG A 79 50.32 -3.54 -50.35
N PHE A 80 49.72 -2.49 -49.86
CA PHE A 80 48.68 -1.74 -50.62
C PHE A 80 49.10 -1.41 -52.07
N GLN A 81 50.37 -1.01 -52.26
CA GLN A 81 50.90 -0.68 -53.59
C GLN A 81 51.07 -1.88 -54.50
N ASP A 82 51.14 -3.09 -53.96
CA ASP A 82 51.41 -4.35 -54.67
C ASP A 82 50.14 -5.22 -54.76
N ASP A 83 49.00 -4.75 -54.24
CA ASP A 83 47.73 -5.47 -54.28
C ASP A 83 46.95 -5.19 -55.59
N PHE A 84 47.18 -6.00 -56.58
CA PHE A 84 46.52 -5.87 -57.89
C PHE A 84 45.00 -6.13 -57.84
N LEU A 85 44.46 -6.71 -56.77
CA LEU A 85 43.05 -6.98 -56.55
C LEU A 85 42.36 -6.01 -55.57
N TYR A 86 43.03 -4.96 -55.13
CA TYR A 86 42.56 -4.05 -54.10
C TYR A 86 41.20 -3.45 -54.45
N ASP A 87 40.93 -3.05 -55.69
CA ASP A 87 39.67 -2.53 -56.17
C ASP A 87 38.54 -3.62 -56.19
N ILE A 88 38.89 -4.86 -56.55
CA ILE A 88 37.97 -5.99 -56.47
C ILE A 88 37.62 -6.28 -55.02
N LYS A 89 38.59 -6.28 -54.14
CA LYS A 89 38.43 -6.50 -52.73
C LYS A 89 37.51 -5.44 -52.10
N LEU A 90 37.66 -4.17 -52.49
CA LEU A 90 36.77 -3.10 -51.99
C LEU A 90 35.31 -3.25 -52.48
N ALA A 91 35.11 -3.83 -53.64
CA ALA A 91 33.80 -4.05 -54.26
C ALA A 91 33.12 -5.36 -53.81
N ALA A 92 33.92 -6.29 -53.29
CA ALA A 92 33.42 -7.61 -52.88
C ALA A 92 33.08 -7.63 -51.38
N THR A 93 32.23 -8.58 -51.00
CA THR A 93 31.97 -8.86 -49.56
C THR A 93 33.11 -9.72 -49.01
N PRO A 94 33.73 -9.33 -47.89
CA PRO A 94 34.78 -10.13 -47.26
C PRO A 94 34.20 -11.48 -46.80
N PHE A 95 34.93 -12.57 -47.05
CA PHE A 95 34.57 -13.91 -46.62
C PHE A 95 35.72 -14.55 -45.86
N THR A 96 35.41 -15.32 -44.81
CA THR A 96 36.38 -16.04 -44.02
C THR A 96 35.77 -17.29 -43.42
N CYS A 97 36.56 -18.34 -43.29
CA CYS A 97 36.21 -19.58 -42.59
C CYS A 97 36.79 -19.62 -41.15
N LYS A 98 37.58 -18.64 -40.75
CA LYS A 98 38.00 -18.53 -39.35
C LYS A 98 36.83 -18.21 -38.45
N MET A 99 36.75 -18.89 -37.31
CA MET A 99 35.65 -18.73 -36.37
C MET A 99 35.46 -17.28 -35.95
N GLU A 100 36.53 -16.53 -35.78
CA GLU A 100 36.51 -15.11 -35.41
C GLU A 100 35.82 -14.26 -36.48
N GLY A 101 36.06 -14.55 -37.76
CA GLY A 101 35.38 -13.85 -38.86
C GLY A 101 33.92 -14.19 -38.95
N ILE A 102 33.55 -15.40 -38.61
CA ILE A 102 32.16 -15.84 -38.54
C ILE A 102 31.43 -15.11 -37.39
N TRP A 103 32.02 -15.12 -36.21
CA TRP A 103 31.48 -14.39 -35.04
C TRP A 103 31.36 -12.90 -35.31
N ALA A 104 32.35 -12.29 -35.96
CA ALA A 104 32.31 -10.91 -36.36
C ALA A 104 31.11 -10.61 -37.28
N SER A 105 30.89 -11.45 -38.29
CA SER A 105 29.73 -11.31 -39.20
C SER A 105 28.40 -11.51 -38.48
N GLU A 106 28.26 -12.57 -37.65
CA GLU A 106 27.04 -12.88 -36.91
C GLU A 106 26.67 -11.76 -35.92
N CYS A 107 27.66 -11.18 -35.26
CA CYS A 107 27.45 -10.18 -34.20
C CYS A 107 27.49 -8.72 -34.71
N GLY A 108 27.70 -8.49 -35.98
CA GLY A 108 27.84 -7.15 -36.56
C GLY A 108 29.08 -6.40 -36.05
N VAL A 109 30.18 -7.12 -35.79
CA VAL A 109 31.47 -6.57 -35.34
C VAL A 109 32.35 -6.29 -36.58
N PRO A 110 33.06 -5.15 -36.66
CA PRO A 110 33.98 -4.87 -37.73
C PRO A 110 35.06 -5.95 -37.84
N MET A 111 35.36 -6.41 -39.07
CA MET A 111 36.39 -7.41 -39.32
C MET A 111 37.79 -7.01 -38.81
N ALA A 112 38.04 -5.72 -38.65
CA ALA A 112 39.31 -5.21 -38.04
C ALA A 112 39.47 -5.64 -36.56
N LEU A 113 38.39 -6.05 -35.88
CA LEU A 113 38.37 -6.52 -34.51
C LEU A 113 38.32 -8.05 -34.41
N ALA A 114 38.39 -8.78 -35.49
CA ALA A 114 38.32 -10.24 -35.50
C ALA A 114 39.37 -10.90 -34.58
N ASP A 115 40.58 -10.36 -34.51
CA ASP A 115 41.64 -10.86 -33.63
C ASP A 115 41.28 -10.67 -32.15
N ALA A 116 40.58 -9.58 -31.77
CA ALA A 116 40.06 -9.37 -30.44
C ALA A 116 39.00 -10.40 -30.04
N LEU A 117 38.24 -10.94 -30.98
CA LEU A 117 37.24 -12.00 -30.70
C LEU A 117 37.92 -13.32 -30.29
N ALA A 118 39.14 -13.60 -30.81
CA ALA A 118 39.91 -14.79 -30.47
C ALA A 118 40.26 -14.82 -28.97
N GLU A 119 40.56 -13.66 -28.37
CA GLU A 119 40.85 -13.52 -26.92
C GLU A 119 39.65 -13.92 -26.05
N HIS A 120 38.44 -13.79 -26.59
CA HIS A 120 37.21 -14.03 -25.87
C HIS A 120 36.43 -15.26 -26.39
N GLY A 121 37.09 -16.27 -26.94
CA GLY A 121 36.51 -17.43 -27.55
C GLY A 121 35.42 -18.13 -26.71
N ARG A 122 35.56 -18.14 -25.37
CA ARG A 122 34.54 -18.68 -24.45
C ARG A 122 33.23 -17.89 -24.47
N PHE A 123 33.28 -16.57 -24.70
CA PHE A 123 32.07 -15.78 -24.89
C PHE A 123 31.32 -16.22 -26.14
N PHE A 124 32.03 -16.38 -27.25
CA PHE A 124 31.44 -16.70 -28.55
C PHE A 124 31.02 -18.17 -28.69
N ASN A 125 31.42 -19.06 -27.79
CA ASN A 125 30.91 -20.44 -27.74
C ASN A 125 29.44 -20.52 -27.34
N SER A 126 28.85 -19.49 -26.70
CA SER A 126 27.42 -19.44 -26.38
C SER A 126 26.64 -18.77 -27.49
N LYS A 127 25.66 -19.49 -28.04
CA LYS A 127 24.73 -18.98 -29.06
C LYS A 127 23.87 -17.82 -28.51
N GLU A 128 23.45 -17.92 -27.25
CA GLU A 128 22.66 -16.89 -26.56
C GLU A 128 23.45 -15.59 -26.43
N ARG A 129 24.70 -15.64 -26.00
CA ARG A 129 25.55 -14.45 -25.90
C ARG A 129 25.82 -13.82 -27.25
N ARG A 130 26.04 -14.62 -28.29
CA ARG A 130 26.19 -14.10 -29.68
C ARG A 130 24.91 -13.42 -30.13
N LYS A 131 23.75 -14.04 -29.93
CA LYS A 131 22.45 -13.46 -30.23
C LYS A 131 22.20 -12.14 -29.50
N ALA A 132 22.55 -12.08 -28.21
CA ALA A 132 22.41 -10.88 -27.40
C ALA A 132 23.35 -9.77 -27.90
N LEU A 133 24.62 -10.09 -28.19
CA LEU A 133 25.56 -9.14 -28.74
C LEU A 133 25.13 -8.63 -30.12
N ALA A 134 24.64 -9.51 -31.01
CA ALA A 134 24.10 -9.14 -32.33
C ALA A 134 22.92 -8.16 -32.20
N ALA A 135 22.03 -8.41 -31.26
CA ALA A 135 20.87 -7.56 -30.99
C ALA A 135 21.19 -6.24 -30.26
N SER A 136 22.35 -6.14 -29.64
CA SER A 136 22.77 -4.94 -28.91
C SER A 136 23.00 -3.75 -29.86
N VAL A 137 22.42 -2.60 -29.50
CA VAL A 137 22.59 -1.31 -30.19
C VAL A 137 23.82 -0.54 -29.71
N LEU A 138 24.51 -1.02 -28.67
CA LEU A 138 25.77 -0.44 -28.23
C LEU A 138 26.83 -0.48 -29.34
N SER A 139 27.68 0.53 -29.37
CA SER A 139 28.80 0.58 -30.33
C SER A 139 29.71 -0.64 -30.19
N LYS A 140 30.18 -1.13 -31.30
CA LYS A 140 31.19 -2.22 -31.45
C LYS A 140 32.31 -1.80 -32.35
N SER A 141 32.54 -0.48 -32.49
CA SER A 141 33.48 0.10 -33.44
C SER A 141 34.95 0.03 -33.04
N ASP A 142 35.20 -0.15 -31.74
CA ASP A 142 36.54 -0.26 -31.15
C ASP A 142 36.55 -1.32 -30.04
N ASP A 143 37.73 -1.71 -29.61
CA ASP A 143 37.94 -2.80 -28.64
C ASP A 143 37.23 -2.56 -27.30
N ARG A 144 37.28 -1.33 -26.77
CA ARG A 144 36.63 -1.00 -25.49
C ARG A 144 35.10 -1.10 -25.63
N SER A 145 34.54 -0.49 -26.67
CA SER A 145 33.08 -0.53 -26.95
C SER A 145 32.58 -1.94 -27.16
N LEU A 146 33.34 -2.77 -27.88
CA LEU A 146 33.04 -4.18 -28.10
C LEU A 146 32.99 -4.95 -26.77
N ARG A 147 34.02 -4.82 -25.93
CA ARG A 147 34.08 -5.51 -24.62
C ARG A 147 32.95 -5.07 -23.69
N LEU A 148 32.56 -3.80 -23.72
CA LEU A 148 31.39 -3.32 -22.99
C LEU A 148 30.09 -3.93 -23.52
N ALA A 149 29.90 -3.99 -24.84
CA ALA A 149 28.75 -4.65 -25.44
C ALA A 149 28.70 -6.16 -25.11
N MET A 150 29.85 -6.81 -24.99
CA MET A 150 29.95 -8.21 -24.55
C MET A 150 29.57 -8.35 -23.07
N LEU A 151 30.00 -7.44 -22.18
CA LEU A 151 29.56 -7.41 -20.77
C LEU A 151 28.05 -7.27 -20.67
N ALA A 152 27.48 -6.31 -21.40
CA ALA A 152 26.03 -6.10 -21.47
C ALA A 152 25.29 -7.37 -21.96
N ALA A 153 25.85 -8.06 -22.97
CA ALA A 153 25.29 -9.30 -23.46
C ALA A 153 25.37 -10.46 -22.44
N CYS A 154 26.36 -10.50 -21.54
CA CYS A 154 26.46 -11.50 -20.47
C CYS A 154 25.30 -11.40 -19.48
N VAL A 155 24.71 -10.24 -19.30
CA VAL A 155 23.57 -10.01 -18.40
C VAL A 155 22.23 -9.86 -19.13
N GLY A 156 22.28 -9.93 -20.47
CA GLY A 156 21.09 -9.70 -21.29
C GLY A 156 20.58 -8.25 -21.29
N SER A 157 21.45 -7.28 -20.96
CA SER A 157 21.10 -5.85 -20.99
C SER A 157 20.71 -5.40 -22.40
N ARG A 158 19.75 -4.49 -22.45
CA ARG A 158 19.24 -3.84 -23.67
C ARG A 158 19.44 -2.34 -23.67
N ALA A 159 20.23 -1.88 -22.74
CA ALA A 159 20.55 -0.49 -22.64
C ALA A 159 21.07 0.06 -23.98
N GLU A 160 20.61 1.24 -24.35
CA GLU A 160 21.00 1.92 -25.56
C GLU A 160 22.27 2.75 -25.36
N ILE A 161 22.58 3.07 -24.11
CA ILE A 161 23.78 3.85 -23.76
C ILE A 161 24.72 3.08 -22.82
N PRO A 162 26.03 3.27 -22.95
CA PRO A 162 27.05 2.57 -22.18
C PRO A 162 26.84 2.61 -20.66
N ARG A 163 26.42 3.75 -20.13
CA ARG A 163 26.26 3.97 -18.68
C ARG A 163 25.15 3.08 -18.09
N ASP A 164 24.02 2.97 -18.79
CA ASP A 164 22.89 2.14 -18.36
C ASP A 164 23.22 0.65 -18.48
N ALA A 165 23.97 0.25 -19.50
CA ALA A 165 24.48 -1.12 -19.63
C ALA A 165 25.33 -1.54 -18.42
N VAL A 166 26.20 -0.66 -17.93
CA VAL A 166 26.99 -0.92 -16.72
C VAL A 166 26.11 -1.00 -15.47
N ARG A 167 25.07 -0.15 -15.36
CA ARG A 167 24.09 -0.23 -14.27
C ARG A 167 23.39 -1.59 -14.25
N ASP A 168 22.92 -2.06 -15.41
CA ASP A 168 22.30 -3.39 -15.53
C ASP A 168 23.24 -4.51 -15.11
N VAL A 169 24.52 -4.43 -15.53
CA VAL A 169 25.53 -5.40 -15.10
C VAL A 169 25.69 -5.41 -13.60
N VAL A 170 25.88 -4.24 -12.97
CA VAL A 170 26.06 -4.13 -11.51
C VAL A 170 24.81 -4.59 -10.78
N LYS A 171 23.63 -4.16 -11.22
CA LYS A 171 22.33 -4.59 -10.66
C LYS A 171 22.20 -6.10 -10.68
N LYS A 172 22.45 -6.74 -11.83
CA LYS A 172 22.40 -8.20 -11.97
C LYS A 172 23.38 -8.91 -11.04
N LEU A 173 24.61 -8.44 -10.95
CA LEU A 173 25.64 -9.04 -10.09
C LEU A 173 25.27 -8.92 -8.61
N LEU A 174 24.78 -7.75 -8.16
CA LEU A 174 24.34 -7.54 -6.79
C LEU A 174 23.08 -8.37 -6.46
N ALA A 175 22.15 -8.49 -7.42
CA ALA A 175 20.98 -9.33 -7.24
C ALA A 175 21.35 -10.82 -7.08
N GLU A 176 22.37 -11.29 -7.80
CA GLU A 176 22.90 -12.65 -7.64
C GLU A 176 23.64 -12.82 -6.32
N LEU A 177 24.44 -11.82 -5.93
CA LEU A 177 25.16 -11.82 -4.65
C LEU A 177 24.19 -11.94 -3.48
N GLY A 178 23.12 -11.13 -3.45
CA GLY A 178 22.10 -11.19 -2.40
C GLY A 178 21.35 -12.53 -2.33
N ARG A 179 21.39 -13.33 -3.40
CA ARG A 179 20.86 -14.71 -3.44
C ARG A 179 21.92 -15.79 -3.17
N GLY A 180 23.14 -15.39 -2.83
CA GLY A 180 24.27 -16.32 -2.65
C GLY A 180 24.71 -16.98 -3.96
N ARG A 181 24.54 -16.32 -5.10
CA ARG A 181 24.89 -16.82 -6.45
C ARG A 181 25.99 -15.97 -7.05
N ASP A 182 26.79 -16.55 -7.91
CA ASP A 182 27.88 -15.89 -8.61
C ASP A 182 28.01 -16.32 -10.09
N ARG A 183 26.95 -16.87 -10.63
CA ARG A 183 26.92 -17.47 -11.99
C ARG A 183 27.35 -16.47 -13.06
N THR A 184 26.77 -15.26 -13.03
CA THR A 184 27.06 -14.24 -14.02
C THR A 184 28.49 -13.74 -13.85
N LEU A 185 28.96 -13.53 -12.64
CA LEU A 185 30.34 -13.12 -12.37
C LEU A 185 31.33 -14.15 -12.89
N ARG A 186 31.13 -15.44 -12.61
CA ARG A 186 31.96 -16.53 -13.14
C ARG A 186 31.97 -16.53 -14.67
N ALA A 187 30.80 -16.37 -15.31
CA ALA A 187 30.73 -16.30 -16.76
C ALA A 187 31.55 -15.12 -17.34
N ILE A 188 31.53 -13.95 -16.70
CA ILE A 188 32.33 -12.78 -17.07
C ILE A 188 33.82 -13.09 -16.93
N TYR A 189 34.22 -13.74 -15.83
CA TYR A 189 35.61 -14.18 -15.63
C TYR A 189 36.07 -15.17 -16.71
N GLU A 190 35.25 -16.18 -16.98
CA GLU A 190 35.52 -17.19 -18.00
C GLU A 190 35.61 -16.60 -19.41
N CYS A 191 34.85 -15.55 -19.69
CA CYS A 191 34.89 -14.83 -20.95
C CYS A 191 36.10 -13.85 -21.06
N GLY A 192 36.93 -13.72 -20.03
CA GLY A 192 38.08 -12.82 -20.03
C GLY A 192 37.73 -11.33 -19.95
N LEU A 193 36.50 -11.01 -19.39
CA LEU A 193 35.97 -9.64 -19.34
C LEU A 193 36.11 -8.96 -17.98
N VAL A 194 36.80 -9.58 -17.02
CA VAL A 194 36.88 -9.11 -15.64
C VAL A 194 37.57 -7.72 -15.52
N THR A 195 38.65 -7.47 -16.27
CA THR A 195 39.31 -6.17 -16.27
C THR A 195 38.39 -5.07 -16.79
N THR A 196 37.63 -5.38 -17.86
CA THR A 196 36.64 -4.45 -18.40
C THR A 196 35.53 -4.20 -17.39
N LEU A 197 35.02 -5.25 -16.73
CA LEU A 197 34.01 -5.12 -15.67
C LEU A 197 34.41 -4.08 -14.63
N TRP A 198 35.57 -4.26 -14.00
CA TRP A 198 35.96 -3.38 -12.91
C TRP A 198 36.35 -1.97 -13.38
N SER A 199 36.89 -1.85 -14.59
CA SER A 199 37.16 -0.55 -15.19
C SER A 199 35.88 0.23 -15.47
N GLU A 200 34.87 -0.40 -16.02
CA GLU A 200 33.58 0.25 -16.31
C GLU A 200 32.79 0.54 -15.02
N ILE A 201 32.87 -0.32 -14.00
CA ILE A 201 32.31 -0.05 -12.65
C ILE A 201 33.00 1.19 -12.05
N PHE A 202 34.35 1.32 -12.15
CA PHE A 202 35.03 2.52 -11.69
C PHE A 202 34.52 3.78 -12.42
N GLU A 203 34.38 3.69 -13.74
CA GLU A 203 33.93 4.84 -14.54
C GLU A 203 32.49 5.26 -14.23
N VAL A 204 31.59 4.34 -13.98
CA VAL A 204 30.16 4.65 -13.77
C VAL A 204 29.82 4.83 -12.28
N VAL A 205 30.29 3.94 -11.43
CA VAL A 205 29.96 3.91 -9.98
C VAL A 205 30.99 4.66 -9.14
N GLY A 206 32.22 4.78 -9.62
CA GLY A 206 33.33 5.38 -8.87
C GLY A 206 33.96 4.43 -7.86
N TYR A 207 33.71 3.12 -7.96
CA TYR A 207 34.26 2.14 -7.05
C TYR A 207 35.73 1.78 -7.38
N ALA A 208 36.56 1.81 -6.36
CA ALA A 208 37.91 1.27 -6.39
C ALA A 208 38.13 0.36 -5.18
N ALA A 209 38.84 -0.76 -5.40
CA ALA A 209 39.23 -1.65 -4.31
C ALA A 209 40.22 -0.97 -3.34
N PRO A 210 40.33 -1.45 -2.10
CA PRO A 210 41.37 -1.02 -1.17
C PRO A 210 42.75 -1.21 -1.78
N THR A 211 43.69 -0.36 -1.37
CA THR A 211 45.07 -0.41 -1.93
C THR A 211 45.71 -1.76 -1.65
N GLY A 212 46.06 -2.48 -2.72
CA GLY A 212 46.75 -3.79 -2.66
C GLY A 212 45.76 -4.98 -2.60
N GLU A 213 44.47 -4.77 -2.75
CA GLU A 213 43.46 -5.82 -2.82
C GLU A 213 42.82 -5.86 -4.21
N ASP A 214 42.33 -7.04 -4.61
CA ASP A 214 41.53 -7.18 -5.81
C ASP A 214 40.09 -6.73 -5.55
N PRO A 215 39.41 -6.14 -6.53
CA PRO A 215 38.01 -5.73 -6.38
C PRO A 215 37.06 -6.92 -6.25
N THR A 216 36.08 -6.82 -5.33
CA THR A 216 35.09 -7.83 -5.08
C THR A 216 33.67 -7.23 -5.09
N LEU A 217 32.63 -8.07 -5.33
CA LEU A 217 31.25 -7.62 -5.26
C LEU A 217 30.82 -7.32 -3.83
N GLU A 218 31.36 -8.04 -2.87
CA GLU A 218 31.10 -7.87 -1.45
C GLU A 218 31.57 -6.49 -0.96
N ASP A 219 32.80 -6.08 -1.30
CA ASP A 219 33.33 -4.75 -0.96
C ASP A 219 32.58 -3.65 -1.72
N LEU A 220 32.22 -3.89 -2.99
CA LEU A 220 31.38 -2.97 -3.76
C LEU A 220 30.01 -2.77 -3.09
N ALA A 221 29.32 -3.84 -2.72
CA ALA A 221 28.01 -3.79 -2.08
C ALA A 221 28.08 -3.03 -0.74
N LEU A 222 29.07 -3.35 0.10
CA LEU A 222 29.28 -2.66 1.37
C LEU A 222 29.54 -1.16 1.17
N LYS A 223 30.42 -0.78 0.22
CA LYS A 223 30.71 0.63 -0.07
C LYS A 223 29.49 1.36 -0.63
N MET A 224 28.67 0.70 -1.45
CA MET A 224 27.44 1.29 -1.96
C MET A 224 26.42 1.54 -0.85
N LEU A 225 26.23 0.59 0.09
CA LEU A 225 25.38 0.78 1.26
C LEU A 225 25.91 1.88 2.18
N LYS A 226 27.23 1.91 2.44
CA LYS A 226 27.86 3.01 3.21
C LYS A 226 27.67 4.38 2.55
N ALA A 227 27.80 4.46 1.23
CA ALA A 227 27.58 5.70 0.49
C ALA A 227 26.11 6.20 0.60
N ARG A 228 25.13 5.29 0.69
CA ARG A 228 23.75 5.64 0.95
C ARG A 228 23.53 6.20 2.37
N CYS A 229 24.43 5.88 3.28
CA CYS A 229 24.42 6.35 4.66
C CYS A 229 25.44 7.49 4.91
N ALA A 230 25.93 8.18 3.87
CA ALA A 230 27.04 9.13 3.98
C ALA A 230 26.79 10.25 5.02
N ASP A 231 25.54 10.69 5.21
CA ASP A 231 25.18 11.72 6.20
C ASP A 231 25.21 11.21 7.65
N LEU A 232 25.21 9.89 7.83
CA LEU A 232 25.17 9.23 9.14
C LEU A 232 26.52 8.68 9.57
N ILE A 233 27.45 8.45 8.64
CA ILE A 233 28.76 7.82 8.90
C ILE A 233 29.89 8.84 8.98
N CYS A 234 30.88 8.57 9.83
CA CYS A 234 32.05 9.45 9.99
C CYS A 234 33.06 9.34 8.84
N ASP A 235 33.15 8.17 8.22
CA ASP A 235 34.08 7.89 7.12
C ASP A 235 33.33 8.07 5.78
N SER A 236 33.62 9.17 5.08
CA SER A 236 32.97 9.44 3.80
C SER A 236 33.38 8.43 2.73
N VAL A 237 32.47 7.62 2.27
CA VAL A 237 32.61 6.81 1.06
C VAL A 237 32.03 7.63 -0.10
N SER A 238 32.90 8.16 -0.96
CA SER A 238 32.46 8.92 -2.12
C SER A 238 32.32 7.99 -3.32
N LEU A 239 31.07 7.69 -3.68
CA LEU A 239 30.70 7.02 -4.94
C LEU A 239 29.93 8.00 -5.82
N LYS A 240 29.86 7.71 -7.12
CA LYS A 240 29.04 8.50 -8.07
C LYS A 240 27.54 8.25 -7.83
N ALA A 241 26.70 9.15 -8.27
CA ALA A 241 25.24 9.08 -8.10
C ALA A 241 24.58 7.79 -8.63
N ASP A 242 25.24 7.12 -9.60
CA ASP A 242 24.80 5.84 -10.13
C ASP A 242 24.76 4.73 -9.09
N ALA A 243 25.63 4.75 -8.09
CA ALA A 243 25.60 3.77 -6.99
C ALA A 243 24.27 3.81 -6.22
N ALA A 244 23.82 5.02 -5.86
CA ALA A 244 22.55 5.19 -5.17
C ALA A 244 21.36 4.77 -6.04
N ARG A 245 21.39 5.10 -7.34
CA ARG A 245 20.35 4.72 -8.27
C ARG A 245 20.25 3.21 -8.46
N ILE A 246 21.38 2.51 -8.62
CA ILE A 246 21.37 1.04 -8.72
C ILE A 246 20.77 0.39 -7.48
N LEU A 247 21.10 0.88 -6.27
CA LEU A 247 20.52 0.34 -5.03
C LEU A 247 19.03 0.65 -4.93
N ALA A 248 18.60 1.85 -5.34
CA ALA A 248 17.18 2.19 -5.37
C ALA A 248 16.40 1.30 -6.35
N ASP A 249 16.93 1.09 -7.56
CA ASP A 249 16.33 0.19 -8.54
C ASP A 249 16.31 -1.27 -8.04
N LEU A 250 17.32 -1.71 -7.29
CA LEU A 250 17.39 -3.05 -6.71
C LEU A 250 16.32 -3.23 -5.62
N ALA A 251 16.09 -2.21 -4.78
CA ALA A 251 15.11 -2.22 -3.71
C ALA A 251 13.67 -2.11 -4.24
N ALA A 252 13.44 -1.28 -5.25
CA ALA A 252 12.10 -1.00 -5.76
C ALA A 252 11.48 -2.12 -6.60
N SER A 253 12.30 -2.99 -7.20
CA SER A 253 11.81 -4.07 -8.06
C SER A 253 11.41 -5.31 -7.26
N SER A 254 10.20 -5.82 -7.46
CA SER A 254 9.70 -7.05 -6.82
C SER A 254 10.59 -8.28 -7.07
N ARG A 255 11.34 -8.29 -8.19
CA ARG A 255 12.26 -9.38 -8.52
C ARG A 255 13.57 -9.34 -7.73
N THR A 256 13.98 -8.16 -7.29
CA THR A 256 15.32 -7.95 -6.69
C THR A 256 15.26 -7.39 -5.27
N SER A 257 14.09 -6.99 -4.79
CA SER A 257 13.86 -6.49 -3.43
C SER A 257 14.40 -7.46 -2.37
N ASP A 258 14.08 -8.76 -2.45
CA ASP A 258 14.62 -9.79 -1.55
C ASP A 258 16.15 -9.86 -1.56
N SER A 259 16.77 -9.59 -2.72
CA SER A 259 18.24 -9.57 -2.84
C SER A 259 18.82 -8.34 -2.14
N TYR A 260 18.15 -7.18 -2.28
CA TYR A 260 18.52 -5.97 -1.56
C TYR A 260 18.41 -6.18 -0.05
N ASP A 261 17.30 -6.75 0.42
CA ASP A 261 17.07 -7.06 1.83
C ASP A 261 18.15 -7.98 2.40
N SER A 262 18.55 -8.99 1.62
CA SER A 262 19.61 -9.92 2.02
C SER A 262 20.94 -9.20 2.17
N LEU A 263 21.32 -8.36 1.19
CA LEU A 263 22.54 -7.55 1.25
C LEU A 263 22.51 -6.56 2.41
N ALA A 264 21.39 -5.85 2.59
CA ALA A 264 21.21 -4.88 3.66
C ALA A 264 21.35 -5.54 5.05
N ARG A 265 20.81 -6.75 5.23
CA ARG A 265 20.94 -7.52 6.47
C ARG A 265 22.37 -8.05 6.66
N GLU A 266 22.99 -8.59 5.62
CA GLU A 266 24.35 -9.16 5.66
C GLU A 266 25.40 -8.10 6.04
N TYR A 267 25.31 -6.92 5.44
CA TYR A 267 26.28 -5.84 5.69
C TYR A 267 25.85 -4.85 6.77
N SER A 268 24.69 -5.05 7.41
CA SER A 268 24.16 -4.15 8.45
C SER A 268 25.17 -3.81 9.51
N ASP A 269 25.79 -4.81 10.15
CA ASP A 269 26.75 -4.61 11.25
C ASP A 269 27.98 -3.80 10.81
N ALA A 270 28.47 -4.04 9.59
CA ALA A 270 29.62 -3.33 9.03
C ALA A 270 29.31 -1.85 8.70
N VAL A 271 28.07 -1.54 8.31
CA VAL A 271 27.61 -0.16 8.11
C VAL A 271 27.36 0.51 9.44
N VAL A 272 26.62 -0.14 10.34
CA VAL A 272 26.24 0.35 11.68
C VAL A 272 27.46 0.70 12.53
N SER A 273 28.55 -0.10 12.44
CA SER A 273 29.79 0.20 13.15
C SER A 273 30.44 1.53 12.77
N SER A 274 30.09 2.05 11.59
CA SER A 274 30.58 3.34 11.07
C SER A 274 29.63 4.51 11.37
N VAL A 275 28.40 4.24 11.88
CA VAL A 275 27.41 5.28 12.23
C VAL A 275 27.66 5.81 13.63
N GLY A 276 27.80 7.14 13.75
CA GLY A 276 27.96 7.80 15.05
C GLY A 276 26.77 7.52 15.99
N THR A 277 27.03 7.34 17.28
CA THR A 277 25.96 7.12 18.25
C THR A 277 25.02 8.32 18.39
N ASP A 278 25.54 9.52 18.16
CA ASP A 278 24.80 10.79 18.11
C ASP A 278 23.91 10.93 16.88
N LYS A 279 24.07 10.06 15.88
CA LYS A 279 23.27 10.01 14.65
C LYS A 279 22.13 9.00 14.67
N ARG A 280 21.89 8.34 15.82
CA ARG A 280 20.86 7.31 15.96
C ARG A 280 19.55 7.87 16.49
N SER A 281 19.16 9.06 16.08
CA SER A 281 17.90 9.72 16.42
C SER A 281 17.00 9.85 15.21
N MET A 282 15.71 10.03 15.48
CA MET A 282 14.67 10.29 14.49
C MET A 282 15.07 11.42 13.53
N GLU A 283 15.52 12.55 14.08
CA GLU A 283 15.89 13.73 13.28
C GLU A 283 17.15 13.51 12.42
N SER A 284 18.10 12.73 12.94
CA SER A 284 19.35 12.48 12.22
C SER A 284 19.19 11.51 11.06
N ILE A 285 18.36 10.46 11.25
CA ILE A 285 18.11 9.42 10.25
C ILE A 285 17.20 9.96 9.15
N GLY A 286 16.15 10.72 9.50
CA GLY A 286 15.22 11.32 8.56
C GLY A 286 14.61 10.28 7.60
N THR A 287 14.74 10.51 6.29
CA THR A 287 14.20 9.63 5.25
C THR A 287 15.13 8.46 4.87
N ASN A 288 16.30 8.33 5.52
CA ASN A 288 17.25 7.27 5.17
C ASN A 288 16.66 5.89 5.51
N ASP A 289 16.52 5.05 4.50
CA ASP A 289 15.95 3.71 4.56
C ASP A 289 16.92 2.63 4.04
N ALA A 290 18.23 2.92 4.07
CA ALA A 290 19.21 1.96 3.59
C ALA A 290 19.22 0.65 4.37
N LEU A 291 18.90 0.67 5.65
CA LEU A 291 18.92 -0.50 6.55
C LEU A 291 17.69 -0.51 7.46
N ALA A 292 17.12 -1.69 7.66
CA ALA A 292 15.99 -1.91 8.58
C ALA A 292 16.28 -1.46 10.04
N VAL A 293 17.52 -1.52 10.48
CA VAL A 293 17.95 -1.10 11.83
C VAL A 293 17.71 0.40 12.09
N PHE A 294 17.62 1.21 11.06
CA PHE A 294 17.34 2.64 11.20
C PHE A 294 15.92 2.87 11.73
N ASP A 295 14.94 2.11 11.23
CA ASP A 295 13.58 2.12 11.80
C ASP A 295 13.57 1.65 13.25
N ASP A 296 14.34 0.64 13.61
CA ASP A 296 14.46 0.21 15.01
C ASP A 296 15.09 1.28 15.92
N TRP A 297 16.04 2.07 15.42
CA TRP A 297 16.60 3.21 16.16
C TRP A 297 15.60 4.36 16.31
N ILE A 298 14.91 4.73 15.24
CA ILE A 298 13.86 5.76 15.27
C ILE A 298 12.78 5.37 16.28
N ILE A 299 12.28 4.14 16.21
CA ILE A 299 11.28 3.60 17.13
C ILE A 299 11.80 3.59 18.58
N THR A 300 13.09 3.31 18.78
CA THR A 300 13.71 3.33 20.13
C THR A 300 13.76 4.75 20.67
N ASP A 301 14.14 5.71 19.85
CA ASP A 301 14.18 7.13 20.20
C ASP A 301 12.77 7.67 20.51
N MET A 302 11.81 7.39 19.61
CA MET A 302 10.40 7.75 19.81
C MET A 302 9.83 7.16 21.11
N LEU A 303 10.11 5.88 21.39
CA LEU A 303 9.67 5.21 22.60
C LEU A 303 10.25 5.88 23.86
N GLY A 304 11.56 6.19 23.87
CA GLY A 304 12.21 6.90 24.97
C GLY A 304 11.57 8.27 25.21
N ARG A 305 11.42 9.05 24.15
CA ARG A 305 10.78 10.39 24.21
C ARG A 305 9.30 10.33 24.60
N ALA A 306 8.56 9.30 24.19
CA ALA A 306 7.17 9.09 24.62
C ALA A 306 7.07 8.78 26.13
N LEU A 307 8.00 8.01 26.67
CA LEU A 307 8.10 7.72 28.09
C LEU A 307 8.46 8.97 28.91
N ASP A 308 9.42 9.75 28.42
CA ASP A 308 9.87 10.99 29.08
C ASP A 308 8.87 12.16 28.88
N GLY A 309 7.88 12.02 27.98
CA GLY A 309 6.91 13.06 27.67
C GLY A 309 7.47 14.21 26.83
N THR A 310 8.54 13.96 26.06
CA THR A 310 9.20 14.94 25.18
C THR A 310 8.88 14.73 23.71
N LEU A 311 8.21 13.64 23.35
CA LEU A 311 7.66 13.42 22.00
C LEU A 311 6.26 14.04 21.94
N HIS A 312 6.04 14.92 20.99
CA HIS A 312 4.73 15.52 20.72
C HIS A 312 3.96 14.75 19.64
N ALA A 313 2.63 14.78 19.71
CA ALA A 313 1.76 14.08 18.77
C ALA A 313 2.01 14.53 17.32
N ALA A 314 2.25 15.82 17.09
CA ALA A 314 2.57 16.36 15.77
C ALA A 314 3.89 15.79 15.23
N ASP A 315 4.92 15.65 16.05
CA ASP A 315 6.22 15.10 15.65
C ASP A 315 6.11 13.60 15.34
N ALA A 316 5.39 12.86 16.20
CA ALA A 316 5.15 11.43 15.98
C ALA A 316 4.36 11.16 14.70
N GLN A 317 3.33 11.95 14.41
CA GLN A 317 2.53 11.83 13.20
C GLN A 317 3.35 12.24 11.96
N ASN A 318 4.18 13.28 12.07
CA ASN A 318 5.06 13.68 10.98
C ASN A 318 6.06 12.57 10.66
N GLU A 319 6.67 11.94 11.67
CA GLU A 319 7.60 10.83 11.46
C GLU A 319 6.91 9.64 10.77
N LEU A 320 5.72 9.26 11.21
CA LEU A 320 4.93 8.22 10.56
C LEU A 320 4.71 8.54 9.07
N ASN A 321 4.37 9.79 8.75
CA ASN A 321 4.17 10.22 7.36
C ASN A 321 5.48 10.21 6.56
N VAL A 322 6.60 10.60 7.17
CA VAL A 322 7.94 10.56 6.55
C VAL A 322 8.33 9.13 6.20
N ARG A 323 8.08 8.18 7.12
CA ARG A 323 8.45 6.77 6.94
C ARG A 323 7.51 5.99 6.02
N LEU A 324 6.28 6.46 5.79
CA LEU A 324 5.23 5.78 5.00
C LEU A 324 5.70 5.31 3.61
N HIS A 325 6.66 6.02 3.02
CA HIS A 325 7.18 5.74 1.68
C HIS A 325 8.59 5.13 1.69
N THR A 326 9.10 4.70 2.83
CA THR A 326 10.43 4.08 2.95
C THR A 326 10.35 2.56 2.79
N HIS A 327 11.48 1.97 2.35
CA HIS A 327 11.56 0.55 1.97
C HIS A 327 11.11 -0.43 3.08
N TRP A 328 11.45 -0.13 4.35
CA TRP A 328 11.20 -1.03 5.49
C TRP A 328 9.92 -0.73 6.26
N PHE A 329 9.13 0.28 5.85
CA PHE A 329 7.97 0.76 6.62
C PHE A 329 6.96 -0.33 6.94
N GLU A 330 6.64 -1.21 5.99
CA GLU A 330 5.67 -2.30 6.16
C GLU A 330 6.03 -3.24 7.32
N ASP A 331 7.33 -3.45 7.58
CA ASP A 331 7.81 -4.27 8.70
C ASP A 331 7.62 -3.59 10.07
N TYR A 332 7.42 -2.26 10.09
CA TYR A 332 7.40 -1.44 11.30
C TYR A 332 6.13 -0.60 11.47
N VAL A 333 5.18 -0.66 10.53
CA VAL A 333 3.98 0.19 10.50
C VAL A 333 3.25 0.21 11.83
N HIS A 334 3.00 -0.94 12.43
CA HIS A 334 2.25 -1.01 13.69
C HIS A 334 2.99 -0.45 14.90
N GLN A 335 4.34 -0.46 14.87
CA GLN A 335 5.14 0.16 15.92
C GLN A 335 5.05 1.69 15.82
N TYR A 336 5.14 2.25 14.62
CA TYR A 336 4.96 3.68 14.38
C TYR A 336 3.56 4.14 14.75
N GLU A 337 2.53 3.42 14.29
CA GLU A 337 1.13 3.67 14.65
C GLU A 337 0.91 3.66 16.15
N ALA A 338 1.40 2.62 16.85
CA ALA A 338 1.24 2.51 18.31
C ALA A 338 1.88 3.68 19.04
N LEU A 339 3.07 4.12 18.65
CA LEU A 339 3.75 5.26 19.26
C LEU A 339 3.03 6.58 19.00
N ALA A 340 2.64 6.84 17.76
CA ALA A 340 1.93 8.06 17.39
C ALA A 340 0.59 8.18 18.13
N VAL A 341 -0.18 7.10 18.16
CA VAL A 341 -1.49 7.08 18.82
C VAL A 341 -1.35 7.15 20.35
N ALA A 342 -0.33 6.49 20.93
CA ALA A 342 -0.07 6.60 22.38
C ALA A 342 0.17 8.05 22.81
N VAL A 343 1.03 8.77 22.08
CA VAL A 343 1.36 10.16 22.38
C VAL A 343 0.14 11.06 22.21
N THR A 344 -0.60 10.90 21.09
CA THR A 344 -1.84 11.64 20.83
C THR A 344 -2.87 11.43 21.93
N THR A 345 -3.03 10.18 22.41
CA THR A 345 -3.96 9.85 23.50
C THR A 345 -3.55 10.51 24.82
N LEU A 346 -2.25 10.44 25.14
CA LEU A 346 -1.73 11.06 26.37
C LEU A 346 -1.88 12.59 26.35
N GLU A 347 -1.59 13.25 25.23
CA GLU A 347 -1.80 14.70 25.07
C GLU A 347 -3.28 15.07 25.14
N GLY A 348 -4.16 14.27 24.53
CA GLY A 348 -5.62 14.44 24.65
C GLY A 348 -6.10 14.36 26.10
N ILE A 349 -5.58 13.42 26.89
CA ILE A 349 -5.89 13.30 28.30
C ILE A 349 -5.38 14.53 29.11
N GLU A 350 -4.20 15.06 28.79
CA GLU A 350 -3.71 16.28 29.43
C GLU A 350 -4.56 17.52 29.05
N ALA A 351 -4.99 17.63 27.81
CA ALA A 351 -5.92 18.69 27.38
C ALA A 351 -7.26 18.59 28.11
N TYR A 352 -7.83 17.37 28.20
CA TYR A 352 -9.05 17.11 28.96
C TYR A 352 -8.99 17.61 30.40
N LYS A 353 -7.89 17.41 31.14
CA LYS A 353 -7.74 17.85 32.51
C LYS A 353 -7.93 19.38 32.69
N THR A 354 -7.60 20.12 31.66
CA THR A 354 -7.79 21.58 31.66
C THR A 354 -9.21 21.95 31.23
N GLU A 355 -9.73 21.32 30.20
CA GLU A 355 -11.03 21.62 29.59
C GLU A 355 -12.20 21.19 30.46
N CYS A 356 -12.09 20.05 31.16
CA CYS A 356 -13.17 19.49 31.97
C CYS A 356 -13.65 20.39 33.10
N THR A 357 -12.82 21.34 33.53
CA THR A 357 -13.19 22.31 34.59
C THR A 357 -14.20 23.35 34.10
N ALA A 358 -14.30 23.58 32.77
CA ALA A 358 -15.26 24.50 32.18
C ALA A 358 -16.63 23.88 31.94
N ALA A 359 -16.73 22.55 31.89
CA ALA A 359 -18.00 21.82 31.73
C ALA A 359 -18.71 21.72 33.11
N THR A 360 -19.75 22.51 33.27
CA THR A 360 -20.47 22.69 34.55
C THR A 360 -21.88 22.12 34.57
N THR A 361 -22.33 21.60 33.41
CA THR A 361 -23.65 20.95 33.28
C THR A 361 -23.49 19.63 32.54
N GLU A 362 -24.49 18.75 32.62
CA GLU A 362 -24.56 17.51 31.82
C GLU A 362 -24.51 17.79 30.33
N LYS A 363 -25.11 18.89 29.88
CA LYS A 363 -25.06 19.31 28.48
C LYS A 363 -23.66 19.72 28.03
N ASP A 364 -22.92 20.46 28.87
CA ASP A 364 -21.55 20.85 28.59
C ASP A 364 -20.65 19.63 28.44
N ILE A 365 -20.80 18.62 29.32
CA ILE A 365 -20.05 17.36 29.27
C ILE A 365 -20.40 16.58 27.99
N PHE A 366 -21.70 16.48 27.69
CA PHE A 366 -22.16 15.78 26.49
C PHE A 366 -21.59 16.42 25.21
N ASP A 367 -21.70 17.74 25.10
CA ASP A 367 -21.22 18.47 23.93
C ASP A 367 -19.70 18.38 23.80
N ALA A 368 -18.96 18.55 24.90
CA ALA A 368 -17.52 18.42 24.91
C ALA A 368 -17.05 16.98 24.56
N TYR A 369 -17.77 15.97 25.09
CA TYR A 369 -17.51 14.59 24.74
C TYR A 369 -17.70 14.34 23.24
N CYS A 370 -18.84 14.76 22.68
CA CYS A 370 -19.14 14.61 21.27
C CYS A 370 -18.24 15.44 20.34
N ALA A 371 -17.70 16.56 20.83
CA ALA A 371 -16.81 17.41 20.04
C ALA A 371 -15.36 16.91 20.03
N ASN A 372 -14.80 16.55 21.20
CA ASN A 372 -13.36 16.28 21.32
C ASN A 372 -13.01 15.07 22.18
N TRP A 373 -13.66 14.89 23.36
CA TRP A 373 -13.16 13.92 24.35
C TRP A 373 -13.32 12.47 23.94
N TYR A 374 -14.27 12.15 23.04
CA TYR A 374 -14.40 10.83 22.42
C TYR A 374 -13.11 10.37 21.71
N ARG A 375 -12.28 11.32 21.27
CA ARG A 375 -10.99 11.01 20.61
C ARG A 375 -9.99 10.33 21.53
N ILE A 376 -10.14 10.50 22.85
CA ILE A 376 -9.34 9.78 23.84
C ILE A 376 -9.72 8.30 23.83
N ASP A 377 -11.02 8.01 23.76
CA ASP A 377 -11.52 6.64 23.66
C ASP A 377 -11.10 5.99 22.33
N GLU A 378 -11.21 6.72 21.20
CA GLU A 378 -10.75 6.30 19.88
C GLU A 378 -9.23 6.03 19.89
N GLY A 379 -8.45 6.95 20.42
CA GLY A 379 -7.01 6.80 20.56
C GLY A 379 -6.63 5.57 21.38
N TYR A 380 -7.28 5.34 22.52
CA TYR A 380 -7.03 4.14 23.32
C TYR A 380 -7.39 2.85 22.56
N ARG A 381 -8.50 2.81 21.84
CA ARG A 381 -8.88 1.68 20.98
C ARG A 381 -7.82 1.41 19.89
N CYS A 382 -7.42 2.46 19.18
CA CYS A 382 -6.42 2.36 18.13
C CYS A 382 -5.05 1.93 18.68
N PHE A 383 -4.63 2.46 19.84
CA PHE A 383 -3.41 2.07 20.53
C PHE A 383 -3.38 0.58 20.86
N VAL A 384 -4.44 0.08 21.49
CA VAL A 384 -4.54 -1.34 21.86
C VAL A 384 -4.49 -2.23 20.61
N ASN A 385 -5.19 -1.86 19.54
CA ASN A 385 -5.17 -2.59 18.29
C ASN A 385 -3.78 -2.58 17.64
N ALA A 386 -3.14 -1.42 17.52
CA ALA A 386 -1.80 -1.30 16.97
C ALA A 386 -0.80 -2.16 17.78
N MET A 387 -0.81 -2.06 19.12
CA MET A 387 0.05 -2.85 20.00
C MET A 387 -0.13 -4.37 19.80
N ARG A 388 -1.34 -4.85 19.57
CA ARG A 388 -1.60 -6.28 19.32
C ARG A 388 -0.96 -6.79 18.03
N ASN A 389 -0.89 -5.93 17.01
CA ASN A 389 -0.32 -6.24 15.71
C ASN A 389 1.22 -6.07 15.67
N THR A 390 1.84 -5.52 16.73
CA THR A 390 3.31 -5.42 16.81
C THR A 390 3.96 -6.77 17.14
N THR A 391 5.29 -6.83 16.98
CA THR A 391 6.08 -8.01 17.34
C THR A 391 6.12 -8.24 18.86
N ALA A 392 6.27 -9.48 19.28
CA ALA A 392 6.43 -9.80 20.71
C ALA A 392 7.66 -9.13 21.35
N GLN A 393 8.70 -8.86 20.57
CA GLN A 393 9.88 -8.15 21.03
C GLN A 393 9.56 -6.68 21.32
N PHE A 394 8.86 -6.01 20.43
CA PHE A 394 8.45 -4.62 20.63
C PHE A 394 7.50 -4.49 21.82
N ARG A 395 6.49 -5.37 21.95
CA ARG A 395 5.57 -5.35 23.09
C ARG A 395 6.29 -5.43 24.43
N ARG A 396 7.36 -6.24 24.54
CA ARG A 396 8.17 -6.30 25.78
C ARG A 396 8.93 -4.99 26.02
N ARG A 397 9.47 -4.36 24.98
CA ARG A 397 10.16 -3.05 25.09
C ARG A 397 9.20 -1.93 25.46
N ALA A 398 7.99 -1.94 24.91
CA ALA A 398 6.97 -0.92 25.10
C ALA A 398 6.07 -1.15 26.35
N ASN A 399 6.33 -2.16 27.18
CA ASN A 399 5.48 -2.51 28.32
C ASN A 399 5.27 -1.35 29.31
N GLU A 400 6.28 -0.50 29.50
CA GLU A 400 6.18 0.69 30.35
C GLU A 400 5.25 1.74 29.72
N LEU A 401 5.31 1.93 28.40
CA LEU A 401 4.40 2.81 27.68
C LEU A 401 2.96 2.29 27.76
N VAL A 402 2.74 0.99 27.58
CA VAL A 402 1.42 0.36 27.74
C VAL A 402 0.87 0.66 29.13
N SER A 403 1.66 0.43 30.17
CA SER A 403 1.25 0.71 31.55
C SER A 403 0.95 2.20 31.79
N LYS A 404 1.73 3.10 31.18
CA LYS A 404 1.52 4.55 31.26
C LYS A 404 0.20 4.96 30.60
N VAL A 405 -0.08 4.46 29.41
CA VAL A 405 -1.32 4.75 28.65
C VAL A 405 -2.53 4.17 29.37
N ASP A 406 -2.49 2.91 29.81
CA ASP A 406 -3.57 2.25 30.55
C ASP A 406 -3.91 3.00 31.85
N ALA A 407 -2.89 3.39 32.61
CA ALA A 407 -3.10 4.13 33.85
C ALA A 407 -3.68 5.54 33.62
N ALA A 408 -3.23 6.23 32.57
CA ALA A 408 -3.74 7.55 32.20
C ALA A 408 -5.20 7.46 31.74
N TYR A 409 -5.49 6.50 30.87
CA TYR A 409 -6.86 6.26 30.36
C TYR A 409 -7.82 5.82 31.48
N GLY A 410 -7.37 4.94 32.37
CA GLY A 410 -8.18 4.55 33.54
C GLY A 410 -8.57 5.75 34.42
N LYS A 411 -7.64 6.69 34.67
CA LYS A 411 -7.95 7.93 35.42
C LYS A 411 -8.92 8.83 34.64
N PHE A 412 -8.76 8.95 33.34
CA PHE A 412 -9.71 9.68 32.48
C PHE A 412 -11.12 9.11 32.60
N LEU A 413 -11.26 7.77 32.46
CA LEU A 413 -12.56 7.10 32.59
C LEU A 413 -13.24 7.38 33.93
N VAL A 414 -12.47 7.31 35.03
CA VAL A 414 -13.01 7.58 36.40
C VAL A 414 -13.47 9.02 36.48
N ASP A 415 -12.61 10.00 36.19
CA ASP A 415 -12.94 11.42 36.35
C ASP A 415 -14.11 11.84 35.44
N LEU A 416 -14.10 11.43 34.19
CA LEU A 416 -15.19 11.73 33.24
C LEU A 416 -16.52 11.13 33.73
N THR A 417 -16.51 9.86 34.16
CA THR A 417 -17.73 9.16 34.57
C THR A 417 -18.28 9.76 35.89
N ASP A 418 -17.43 10.09 36.86
CA ASP A 418 -17.84 10.68 38.11
C ASP A 418 -18.50 12.06 37.88
N ARG A 419 -17.90 12.90 37.03
CA ARG A 419 -18.48 14.19 36.63
C ARG A 419 -19.83 14.02 35.94
N TRP A 420 -19.90 13.10 34.98
CA TRP A 420 -21.12 12.78 34.26
C TRP A 420 -22.25 12.37 35.20
N GLN A 421 -21.98 11.39 36.05
CA GLN A 421 -22.96 10.91 37.04
C GLN A 421 -23.41 11.99 38.04
N LEU A 422 -22.51 12.84 38.50
CA LEU A 422 -22.84 13.93 39.41
C LEU A 422 -23.89 14.86 38.81
N HIS A 423 -23.67 15.34 37.57
CA HIS A 423 -24.59 16.26 36.92
C HIS A 423 -25.90 15.58 36.49
N LEU A 424 -25.87 14.30 36.13
CA LEU A 424 -27.11 13.56 35.85
C LEU A 424 -27.97 13.36 37.10
N MET A 425 -27.40 13.18 38.28
CA MET A 425 -28.15 13.08 39.52
C MET A 425 -28.83 14.41 39.88
N ASP A 426 -28.16 15.52 39.61
CA ASP A 426 -28.72 16.87 39.84
C ASP A 426 -29.93 17.17 38.96
N SER A 427 -29.98 16.60 37.77
CA SER A 427 -31.09 16.77 36.81
C SER A 427 -32.39 16.09 37.26
N GLY A 428 -32.31 15.06 38.08
CA GLY A 428 -33.43 14.34 38.67
C GLY A 428 -34.26 13.44 37.70
N ALA A 429 -33.94 13.48 36.39
CA ALA A 429 -34.55 12.65 35.37
C ALA A 429 -33.53 12.28 34.30
N TYR A 430 -33.73 11.15 33.60
CA TYR A 430 -32.87 10.69 32.53
C TYR A 430 -33.68 10.26 31.31
N PRO A 431 -33.28 10.59 30.07
CA PRO A 431 -32.22 11.57 29.81
C PRO A 431 -32.64 13.00 30.16
N PRO A 432 -31.67 13.88 30.49
CA PRO A 432 -31.96 15.31 30.66
C PRO A 432 -32.59 15.90 29.42
N SER A 433 -33.52 16.81 29.56
CA SER A 433 -34.23 17.45 28.44
C SER A 433 -33.30 18.30 27.54
N SER A 434 -32.11 18.62 28.03
CA SER A 434 -31.03 19.33 27.30
C SER A 434 -30.29 18.45 26.28
N ILE A 435 -30.42 17.11 26.38
CA ILE A 435 -29.67 16.13 25.56
C ILE A 435 -30.65 15.37 24.67
N PRO A 436 -30.37 15.19 23.35
CA PRO A 436 -31.22 14.42 22.47
C PRO A 436 -31.40 12.98 22.96
N PRO A 437 -32.63 12.51 23.21
CA PRO A 437 -32.90 11.17 23.71
C PRO A 437 -32.94 10.14 22.57
N GLN A 438 -32.46 8.94 22.81
CA GLN A 438 -32.52 7.82 21.87
C GLN A 438 -34.00 7.45 21.55
N SER A 439 -34.92 7.59 22.50
CA SER A 439 -36.37 7.32 22.30
C SER A 439 -37.00 8.27 21.25
N GLY A 440 -36.36 9.41 20.98
CA GLY A 440 -36.77 10.34 19.91
C GLY A 440 -36.20 9.99 18.53
N PHE A 441 -35.31 9.02 18.40
CA PHE A 441 -34.63 8.72 17.14
C PHE A 441 -35.62 8.43 15.99
N PHE A 442 -36.62 7.59 16.24
CA PHE A 442 -37.54 7.22 15.17
C PHE A 442 -38.32 8.42 14.65
N CYS A 443 -38.92 9.19 15.54
CA CYS A 443 -39.72 10.38 15.20
C CYS A 443 -38.81 11.49 14.60
N GLU A 444 -37.68 11.78 15.24
CA GLU A 444 -36.85 12.93 14.88
C GLU A 444 -35.92 12.70 13.67
N LYS A 445 -35.54 11.45 13.43
CA LYS A 445 -34.58 11.10 12.39
C LYS A 445 -35.16 10.23 11.28
N VAL A 446 -36.04 9.27 11.61
CA VAL A 446 -36.61 8.35 10.61
C VAL A 446 -37.84 8.95 9.96
N GLU A 447 -38.88 9.32 10.72
CA GLU A 447 -40.14 9.83 10.18
C GLU A 447 -39.98 11.13 9.40
N LYS A 448 -39.14 12.03 9.85
CA LYS A 448 -38.85 13.31 9.14
C LYS A 448 -38.21 13.11 7.76
N GLU A 449 -37.56 11.97 7.54
CA GLU A 449 -36.90 11.65 6.26
C GLU A 449 -37.80 10.82 5.31
N LEU A 450 -38.89 10.24 5.81
CA LEU A 450 -39.83 9.45 4.99
C LEU A 450 -40.47 10.20 3.83
N PRO A 451 -40.79 11.52 3.88
CA PRO A 451 -41.31 12.24 2.72
C PRO A 451 -40.40 12.22 1.49
N MET A 452 -39.13 11.85 1.65
CA MET A 452 -38.24 11.56 0.52
C MET A 452 -38.62 10.27 -0.20
N ALA A 453 -39.26 9.32 0.49
CA ALA A 453 -39.74 8.06 -0.10
C ALA A 453 -40.88 8.30 -1.12
N GLU A 454 -41.69 9.33 -0.95
CA GLU A 454 -42.70 9.76 -1.92
C GLU A 454 -42.12 10.21 -3.26
N LYS A 455 -40.78 10.59 -3.26
CA LYS A 455 -40.01 10.93 -4.46
C LYS A 455 -39.21 9.73 -5.01
N GLY A 456 -39.55 8.49 -4.58
CA GLY A 456 -38.89 7.26 -5.03
C GLY A 456 -37.48 7.02 -4.40
N LYS A 457 -37.14 7.73 -3.32
CA LYS A 457 -35.88 7.54 -2.56
C LYS A 457 -36.20 6.83 -1.25
N ARG A 458 -35.54 5.72 -0.98
CA ARG A 458 -35.63 4.94 0.25
C ARG A 458 -34.80 5.55 1.36
N LEU A 459 -35.14 5.27 2.60
CA LEU A 459 -34.31 5.50 3.76
C LEU A 459 -33.67 4.18 4.22
N GLY A 460 -32.36 4.15 4.39
CA GLY A 460 -31.64 3.06 5.04
C GLY A 460 -31.37 3.41 6.51
N VAL A 461 -31.47 2.43 7.40
CA VAL A 461 -31.10 2.55 8.81
C VAL A 461 -30.26 1.33 9.17
N ILE A 462 -29.11 1.51 9.76
CA ILE A 462 -28.26 0.46 10.30
C ILE A 462 -28.20 0.64 11.81
N VAL A 463 -28.62 -0.37 12.56
CA VAL A 463 -28.48 -0.40 14.02
C VAL A 463 -27.36 -1.37 14.34
N SER A 464 -26.24 -0.83 14.82
CA SER A 464 -25.06 -1.61 15.20
C SER A 464 -25.00 -1.76 16.71
N ASP A 465 -25.24 -2.98 17.18
CA ASP A 465 -25.27 -3.35 18.58
C ASP A 465 -23.94 -3.01 19.29
N ALA A 466 -24.04 -2.26 20.39
CA ALA A 466 -22.94 -1.79 21.19
C ALA A 466 -21.92 -0.84 20.48
N MET A 467 -22.33 -0.14 19.42
CA MET A 467 -21.43 0.82 18.77
C MET A 467 -21.27 2.09 19.61
N ARG A 468 -20.10 2.29 20.22
CA ARG A 468 -19.74 3.51 20.94
C ARG A 468 -19.77 4.73 20.03
N TYR A 469 -19.94 5.91 20.64
CA TYR A 469 -19.91 7.18 19.89
C TYR A 469 -18.60 7.35 19.07
N GLU A 470 -17.46 7.03 19.66
CA GLU A 470 -16.16 7.16 18.98
C GLU A 470 -16.04 6.26 17.74
N VAL A 471 -16.64 5.06 17.76
CA VAL A 471 -16.65 4.13 16.62
C VAL A 471 -17.52 4.71 15.48
N GLY A 472 -18.67 5.32 15.84
CA GLY A 472 -19.51 6.02 14.87
C GLY A 472 -18.85 7.28 14.30
N ALA A 473 -18.11 8.01 15.11
CA ALA A 473 -17.36 9.19 14.69
C ALA A 473 -16.21 8.81 13.74
N ASP A 474 -15.47 7.74 14.05
CA ASP A 474 -14.43 7.18 13.17
C ASP A 474 -15.03 6.71 11.83
N LEU A 475 -16.15 5.96 11.87
CA LEU A 475 -16.92 5.58 10.68
C LEU A 475 -17.26 6.81 9.82
N SER A 476 -17.80 7.85 10.45
CA SER A 476 -18.15 9.12 9.78
C SER A 476 -16.95 9.77 9.13
N THR A 477 -15.81 9.81 9.83
CA THR A 477 -14.55 10.38 9.35
C THR A 477 -14.01 9.61 8.14
N ARG A 478 -14.00 8.27 8.19
CA ARG A 478 -13.55 7.41 7.07
C ARG A 478 -14.45 7.59 5.84
N ILE A 479 -15.77 7.69 6.02
CA ILE A 479 -16.70 7.92 4.91
C ILE A 479 -16.52 9.33 4.33
N ALA A 480 -16.40 10.35 5.16
CA ALA A 480 -16.09 11.72 4.73
C ALA A 480 -14.72 11.79 4.04
N GLY A 481 -13.77 10.94 4.47
CA GLY A 481 -12.49 10.69 3.84
C GLY A 481 -12.57 9.94 2.50
N GLY A 482 -13.76 9.56 2.01
CA GLY A 482 -13.98 8.99 0.67
C GLY A 482 -14.12 7.50 0.59
N ALA A 483 -14.12 6.77 1.71
CA ALA A 483 -14.20 5.31 1.73
C ALA A 483 -15.41 4.70 0.99
N LEU A 484 -16.49 5.46 0.80
CA LEU A 484 -17.67 5.07 0.01
C LEU A 484 -17.85 5.87 -1.29
N SER A 485 -16.96 6.80 -1.58
CA SER A 485 -16.98 7.59 -2.80
C SER A 485 -16.38 6.79 -3.95
N SER A 486 -16.94 6.92 -5.17
CA SER A 486 -16.40 6.27 -6.36
C SER A 486 -16.69 7.11 -7.60
N GLY A 487 -15.71 7.35 -8.43
CA GLY A 487 -15.81 8.20 -9.62
C GLY A 487 -16.34 9.58 -9.26
N ARG A 488 -17.37 10.05 -9.96
CA ARG A 488 -18.03 11.35 -9.69
C ARG A 488 -19.07 11.30 -8.56
N THR A 489 -19.26 10.16 -7.90
CA THR A 489 -20.21 10.03 -6.81
C THR A 489 -19.52 10.30 -5.48
N LEU A 490 -19.75 11.47 -4.91
CA LEU A 490 -19.28 11.81 -3.57
C LEU A 490 -20.31 11.37 -2.53
N VAL A 491 -19.82 10.86 -1.41
CA VAL A 491 -20.64 10.49 -0.25
C VAL A 491 -20.16 11.32 0.93
N SER A 492 -21.05 12.05 1.57
CA SER A 492 -20.77 12.77 2.81
C SER A 492 -21.28 12.03 4.01
N ALA A 493 -20.61 12.17 5.14
CA ALA A 493 -21.07 11.69 6.42
C ALA A 493 -20.90 12.78 7.49
N SER A 494 -21.78 12.75 8.48
CA SER A 494 -21.71 13.54 9.71
C SER A 494 -22.15 12.68 10.87
N CYS A 495 -21.57 12.91 12.06
CA CYS A 495 -21.91 12.20 13.29
C CYS A 495 -22.41 13.19 14.33
N GLU A 496 -23.51 12.87 14.97
CA GLU A 496 -24.05 13.58 16.11
C GLU A 496 -24.34 12.56 17.24
N GLY A 497 -24.39 13.01 18.48
CA GLY A 497 -24.62 12.15 19.65
C GLY A 497 -26.09 12.18 20.09
N MET A 498 -26.53 11.08 20.71
CA MET A 498 -27.76 11.04 21.51
C MET A 498 -27.53 10.21 22.78
N ALA A 499 -28.31 10.45 23.81
CA ALA A 499 -28.28 9.67 25.05
C ALA A 499 -29.14 8.40 24.88
N CYS A 500 -28.55 7.20 25.03
CA CYS A 500 -29.30 5.95 25.03
C CYS A 500 -30.16 5.84 26.28
N MET A 501 -31.10 4.89 26.29
CA MET A 501 -31.91 4.62 27.48
C MET A 501 -31.07 4.00 28.61
N LEU A 502 -31.56 4.13 29.84
CA LEU A 502 -31.04 3.46 31.03
C LEU A 502 -32.01 2.40 31.55
N PRO A 503 -31.50 1.23 31.95
CA PRO A 503 -30.14 0.72 31.80
C PRO A 503 -29.73 0.58 30.33
N SER A 504 -28.46 0.82 30.03
CA SER A 504 -27.89 0.80 28.67
C SER A 504 -27.64 -0.65 28.22
N TYR A 505 -28.71 -1.40 27.95
CA TYR A 505 -28.65 -2.79 27.48
C TYR A 505 -29.49 -3.01 26.22
N THR A 506 -29.16 -4.07 25.49
CA THR A 506 -29.64 -4.33 24.11
C THR A 506 -31.17 -4.27 23.97
N GLN A 507 -31.94 -4.94 24.83
CA GLN A 507 -33.38 -5.01 24.68
C GLN A 507 -34.07 -3.64 24.82
N LEU A 508 -33.61 -2.81 25.77
CA LEU A 508 -34.18 -1.49 25.98
C LEU A 508 -33.74 -0.49 24.90
N GLY A 509 -32.42 -0.49 24.56
CA GLY A 509 -31.92 0.36 23.49
C GLY A 509 -32.52 0.06 22.13
N MET A 510 -32.67 -1.23 21.79
CA MET A 510 -33.36 -1.66 20.56
C MET A 510 -34.85 -1.25 20.53
N ALA A 511 -35.54 -1.33 21.67
CA ALA A 511 -36.95 -0.86 21.77
C ALA A 511 -37.04 0.67 21.64
N ALA A 512 -36.09 1.40 22.18
CA ALA A 512 -36.03 2.87 22.10
C ALA A 512 -35.97 3.37 20.65
N LEU A 513 -35.32 2.66 19.78
CA LEU A 513 -35.13 2.99 18.35
C LEU A 513 -36.36 2.69 17.45
N LEU A 514 -37.46 2.12 18.02
CA LEU A 514 -38.67 1.81 17.30
C LEU A 514 -39.70 2.98 17.33
N PRO A 515 -40.76 2.96 16.53
CA PRO A 515 -41.84 3.95 16.55
C PRO A 515 -42.37 4.32 17.93
N GLU A 516 -43.02 5.47 18.06
CA GLU A 516 -43.53 5.99 19.33
C GLU A 516 -44.35 4.97 20.12
N GLY A 517 -44.22 5.00 21.43
CA GLY A 517 -44.93 4.12 22.37
C GLY A 517 -44.26 4.13 23.74
N THR A 518 -45.04 3.99 24.79
CA THR A 518 -44.50 3.83 26.16
C THR A 518 -43.74 2.53 26.26
N MET A 519 -42.50 2.58 26.80
CA MET A 519 -41.71 1.40 27.04
C MET A 519 -41.91 0.88 28.45
N GLU A 520 -42.24 -0.38 28.58
CA GLU A 520 -42.40 -1.10 29.85
C GLU A 520 -41.39 -2.24 29.92
N VAL A 521 -40.64 -2.29 31.01
CA VAL A 521 -39.60 -3.31 31.24
C VAL A 521 -40.14 -4.40 32.13
N ASP A 522 -40.10 -5.66 31.70
CA ASP A 522 -40.30 -6.80 32.58
C ASP A 522 -39.07 -6.96 33.46
N LEU A 523 -39.21 -6.63 34.73
CA LEU A 523 -38.13 -6.61 35.70
C LEU A 523 -37.50 -7.99 35.98
N ALA A 524 -38.19 -9.09 35.61
CA ALA A 524 -37.70 -10.46 35.80
C ALA A 524 -36.89 -10.97 34.60
N THR A 525 -37.36 -10.67 33.40
CA THR A 525 -36.82 -11.20 32.16
C THR A 525 -35.96 -10.20 31.39
N ALA A 526 -36.00 -8.92 31.79
CA ALA A 526 -35.41 -7.79 31.08
C ALA A 526 -36.00 -7.55 29.67
N ASN A 527 -37.08 -8.23 29.28
CA ASN A 527 -37.77 -7.98 28.03
C ASN A 527 -38.52 -6.65 28.08
N VAL A 528 -38.69 -6.05 26.90
CA VAL A 528 -39.31 -4.72 26.78
C VAL A 528 -40.56 -4.80 25.90
N LEU A 529 -41.68 -4.24 26.38
CA LEU A 529 -42.84 -3.94 25.58
C LEU A 529 -42.81 -2.48 25.15
N LYS A 530 -43.22 -2.19 23.94
CA LYS A 530 -43.39 -0.82 23.45
C LYS A 530 -44.79 -0.63 22.92
N GLY A 531 -45.57 0.26 23.57
CA GLY A 531 -46.97 0.41 23.26
C GLY A 531 -47.83 -0.86 23.49
N GLY A 532 -47.38 -1.79 24.33
CA GLY A 532 -47.99 -3.09 24.58
C GLY A 532 -47.49 -4.24 23.68
N ASP A 533 -46.69 -3.94 22.65
CA ASP A 533 -46.14 -4.94 21.73
C ASP A 533 -44.76 -5.40 22.18
N ALA A 534 -44.45 -6.69 22.00
CA ALA A 534 -43.15 -7.27 22.27
C ALA A 534 -42.14 -6.78 21.25
N THR A 535 -40.91 -6.47 21.71
CA THR A 535 -39.81 -5.93 20.87
C THR A 535 -38.61 -6.87 20.78
N ASP A 536 -38.64 -8.01 21.43
CA ASP A 536 -37.62 -9.04 21.40
C ASP A 536 -37.57 -9.73 20.03
N GLY A 537 -36.40 -9.85 19.50
CA GLY A 537 -36.10 -10.46 18.19
C GLY A 537 -36.60 -9.65 16.97
N LEU A 538 -36.07 -10.02 15.81
CA LEU A 538 -36.29 -9.28 14.56
C LEU A 538 -37.77 -9.33 14.11
N ALA A 539 -38.44 -10.46 14.30
CA ALA A 539 -39.79 -10.65 13.84
C ALA A 539 -40.83 -9.77 14.58
N ASN A 540 -40.64 -9.52 15.88
CA ASN A 540 -41.51 -8.64 16.65
C ASN A 540 -41.23 -7.18 16.28
N ARG A 541 -39.96 -6.80 16.16
CA ARG A 541 -39.59 -5.45 15.69
C ARG A 541 -40.12 -5.17 14.29
N GLN A 542 -40.10 -6.16 13.36
CA GLN A 542 -40.70 -6.04 12.02
C GLN A 542 -42.19 -5.67 12.11
N LYS A 543 -42.97 -6.34 12.99
CA LYS A 543 -44.40 -6.05 13.16
C LYS A 543 -44.63 -4.62 13.66
N VAL A 544 -43.84 -4.18 14.65
CA VAL A 544 -43.99 -2.82 15.23
C VAL A 544 -43.66 -1.77 14.18
N VAL A 545 -42.56 -1.94 13.42
CA VAL A 545 -42.16 -0.97 12.38
C VAL A 545 -43.15 -0.99 11.21
N GLU A 546 -43.62 -2.16 10.76
CA GLU A 546 -44.54 -2.29 9.64
C GLU A 546 -45.92 -1.72 9.94
N ALA A 547 -46.34 -1.77 11.21
CA ALA A 547 -47.61 -1.12 11.65
C ALA A 547 -47.52 0.41 11.53
N ALA A 548 -46.33 1.01 11.76
CA ALA A 548 -46.11 2.44 11.61
C ALA A 548 -45.80 2.82 10.16
N ILE A 549 -44.99 2.02 9.47
CA ILE A 549 -44.54 2.27 8.10
C ILE A 549 -44.81 1.02 7.25
N PRO A 550 -45.97 0.94 6.58
CA PRO A 550 -46.32 -0.19 5.73
C PRO A 550 -45.27 -0.45 4.63
N GLY A 551 -44.84 -1.68 4.51
CA GLY A 551 -43.81 -2.11 3.56
C GLY A 551 -42.34 -1.89 4.02
N ALA A 552 -42.12 -1.47 5.26
CA ALA A 552 -40.76 -1.42 5.83
C ALA A 552 -40.14 -2.83 5.94
N MET A 553 -38.84 -2.93 5.72
CA MET A 553 -38.12 -4.20 5.78
C MET A 553 -37.04 -4.17 6.85
N LEU A 554 -37.02 -5.17 7.73
CA LEU A 554 -35.98 -5.39 8.73
C LEU A 554 -35.13 -6.61 8.37
N ILE A 555 -33.82 -6.48 8.34
CA ILE A 555 -32.88 -7.48 7.83
C ILE A 555 -31.72 -7.67 8.81
N GLN A 556 -31.26 -8.90 8.98
CA GLN A 556 -30.02 -9.16 9.71
C GLN A 556 -28.80 -8.82 8.83
N ALA A 557 -27.80 -8.14 9.41
CA ALA A 557 -26.57 -7.78 8.70
C ALA A 557 -25.80 -8.98 8.18
N SER A 558 -25.79 -10.11 8.91
CA SER A 558 -25.14 -11.35 8.47
C SER A 558 -25.65 -11.80 7.10
N LYS A 559 -26.97 -11.72 6.88
CA LYS A 559 -27.57 -12.06 5.60
C LYS A 559 -27.12 -11.12 4.48
N VAL A 560 -27.06 -9.82 4.75
CA VAL A 560 -26.59 -8.83 3.77
C VAL A 560 -25.11 -9.05 3.43
N LEU A 561 -24.29 -9.37 4.42
CA LEU A 561 -22.85 -9.59 4.24
C LEU A 561 -22.52 -10.88 3.48
N GLU A 562 -23.31 -11.94 3.67
CA GLU A 562 -23.12 -13.26 3.07
C GLU A 562 -23.78 -13.39 1.69
N GLU A 563 -25.03 -12.92 1.54
CA GLU A 563 -25.87 -13.12 0.35
C GLU A 563 -26.07 -11.85 -0.48
N GLY A 564 -25.63 -10.70 0.03
CA GLY A 564 -25.96 -9.37 -0.51
C GLY A 564 -27.34 -8.87 -0.06
N LEU A 565 -27.62 -7.59 -0.37
CA LEU A 565 -28.90 -6.97 -0.01
C LEU A 565 -30.01 -7.63 -0.83
N PRO A 566 -31.11 -8.15 -0.19
CA PRO A 566 -32.25 -8.70 -0.91
C PRO A 566 -32.93 -7.60 -1.74
N ASN A 567 -33.88 -8.00 -2.61
CA ASN A 567 -34.68 -7.02 -3.33
C ASN A 567 -35.51 -6.17 -2.34
N VAL A 568 -35.20 -4.89 -2.28
CA VAL A 568 -35.86 -3.90 -1.41
C VAL A 568 -36.79 -2.95 -2.22
N GLU A 569 -37.10 -3.31 -3.47
CA GLU A 569 -37.99 -2.52 -4.31
C GLU A 569 -39.39 -2.36 -3.66
N GLY A 570 -39.86 -1.10 -3.58
CA GLY A 570 -41.12 -0.78 -2.90
C GLY A 570 -40.99 -0.55 -1.39
N ALA A 571 -39.94 -0.91 -0.73
CA ALA A 571 -39.75 -0.63 0.69
C ALA A 571 -39.38 0.85 0.91
N PRO A 572 -40.17 1.62 1.67
CA PRO A 572 -39.86 3.01 1.99
C PRO A 572 -38.72 3.13 3.02
N LEU A 573 -38.60 2.15 3.90
CA LEU A 573 -37.60 2.04 4.97
C LEU A 573 -36.98 0.64 4.95
N VAL A 574 -35.62 0.59 4.99
CA VAL A 574 -34.86 -0.64 5.16
C VAL A 574 -34.00 -0.50 6.41
N MET A 575 -34.28 -1.33 7.43
CA MET A 575 -33.48 -1.35 8.66
C MET A 575 -32.64 -2.61 8.72
N VAL A 576 -31.33 -2.45 8.94
CA VAL A 576 -30.36 -3.55 9.06
C VAL A 576 -29.82 -3.62 10.48
N TYR A 577 -29.96 -4.77 11.11
CA TYR A 577 -29.46 -5.03 12.46
C TYR A 577 -28.11 -5.74 12.41
N HIS A 578 -27.11 -5.10 12.96
CA HIS A 578 -25.70 -5.55 12.95
C HIS A 578 -25.24 -5.82 14.39
N ASN A 579 -24.56 -6.94 14.62
CA ASN A 579 -24.08 -7.34 15.95
C ASN A 579 -22.69 -7.98 15.87
N ALA A 580 -21.67 -7.21 15.51
CA ALA A 580 -20.29 -7.70 15.51
C ALA A 580 -19.56 -7.38 16.82
N ILE A 581 -19.86 -6.22 17.41
CA ILE A 581 -19.17 -5.73 18.62
C ILE A 581 -19.65 -6.49 19.83
N ASP A 582 -20.97 -6.42 20.11
CA ASP A 582 -21.56 -7.03 21.32
C ASP A 582 -21.33 -8.55 21.36
N LYS A 583 -21.50 -9.23 20.24
CA LYS A 583 -21.27 -10.67 20.13
C LYS A 583 -19.86 -11.11 20.55
N ARG A 584 -18.82 -10.29 20.31
CA ARG A 584 -17.44 -10.58 20.75
C ARG A 584 -17.20 -10.11 22.18
N GLY A 585 -17.79 -8.98 22.58
CA GLY A 585 -17.62 -8.39 23.91
C GLY A 585 -18.22 -9.24 25.02
N ASP A 586 -19.40 -9.77 24.84
CA ASP A 586 -20.16 -10.49 25.87
C ASP A 586 -19.55 -11.84 26.27
N SER A 587 -18.71 -12.43 25.43
CA SER A 587 -18.04 -13.68 25.70
C SER A 587 -16.71 -13.46 26.40
N ARG A 588 -16.51 -14.07 27.60
CA ARG A 588 -15.26 -14.03 28.34
C ARG A 588 -14.03 -14.43 27.51
N ASP A 589 -14.23 -15.37 26.59
CA ASP A 589 -13.13 -15.90 25.77
C ASP A 589 -12.72 -14.93 24.65
N THR A 590 -13.63 -14.06 24.21
CA THR A 590 -13.42 -13.10 23.11
C THR A 590 -13.49 -11.63 23.55
N GLU A 591 -13.83 -11.32 24.81
CA GLU A 591 -13.90 -9.90 25.27
C GLU A 591 -12.62 -9.11 25.02
N GLY A 592 -11.46 -9.81 25.02
CA GLY A 592 -10.19 -9.22 24.66
C GLY A 592 -10.11 -8.72 23.20
N GLU A 593 -10.96 -9.19 22.29
CA GLU A 593 -10.95 -8.83 20.85
C GLU A 593 -11.95 -7.73 20.49
N VAL A 594 -12.64 -7.13 21.50
CA VAL A 594 -13.73 -6.17 21.24
C VAL A 594 -13.28 -4.96 20.41
N PHE A 595 -12.06 -4.48 20.59
CA PHE A 595 -11.55 -3.35 19.80
C PHE A 595 -11.24 -3.75 18.36
N ALA A 596 -10.78 -4.97 18.11
CA ALA A 596 -10.70 -5.51 16.75
C ALA A 596 -12.09 -5.69 16.13
N ALA A 597 -13.09 -6.10 16.95
CA ALA A 597 -14.48 -6.15 16.50
C ALA A 597 -15.04 -4.79 16.11
N CYS A 598 -14.58 -3.69 16.71
CA CYS A 598 -14.95 -2.33 16.29
C CYS A 598 -14.45 -2.01 14.88
N GLU A 599 -13.21 -2.39 14.54
CA GLU A 599 -12.66 -2.22 13.18
C GLU A 599 -13.43 -3.06 12.15
N ASP A 600 -13.72 -4.32 12.49
CA ASP A 600 -14.55 -5.17 11.65
C ASP A 600 -15.95 -4.56 11.46
N ALA A 601 -16.55 -4.01 12.52
CA ALA A 601 -17.86 -3.36 12.48
C ALA A 601 -17.87 -2.14 11.55
N ILE A 602 -16.86 -1.27 11.63
CA ILE A 602 -16.71 -0.12 10.72
C ILE A 602 -16.70 -0.62 9.27
N THR A 603 -15.89 -1.61 8.97
CA THR A 603 -15.74 -2.19 7.63
C THR A 603 -17.06 -2.80 7.14
N GLN A 604 -17.74 -3.58 7.99
CA GLN A 604 -19.02 -4.23 7.65
C GLN A 604 -20.14 -3.21 7.46
N VAL A 605 -20.23 -2.20 8.34
CA VAL A 605 -21.23 -1.14 8.25
C VAL A 605 -21.01 -0.29 6.99
N MET A 606 -19.78 0.04 6.63
CA MET A 606 -19.47 0.71 5.35
C MET A 606 -19.95 -0.12 4.16
N LYS A 607 -19.67 -1.43 4.15
CA LYS A 607 -20.14 -2.32 3.08
C LYS A 607 -21.67 -2.31 2.97
N ILE A 608 -22.39 -2.45 4.10
CA ILE A 608 -23.87 -2.43 4.14
C ILE A 608 -24.42 -1.07 3.69
N ALA A 609 -23.82 0.04 4.15
CA ALA A 609 -24.20 1.38 3.72
C ALA A 609 -24.03 1.58 2.21
N GLY A 610 -22.94 1.07 1.65
CA GLY A 610 -22.68 1.05 0.22
C GLY A 610 -23.75 0.27 -0.58
N GLU A 611 -24.17 -0.91 -0.08
CA GLU A 611 -25.27 -1.69 -0.66
C GLU A 611 -26.61 -0.93 -0.63
N LEU A 612 -26.96 -0.33 0.52
CA LEU A 612 -28.17 0.47 0.67
C LEU A 612 -28.17 1.68 -0.27
N LEU A 613 -27.06 2.39 -0.38
CA LEU A 613 -26.94 3.51 -1.32
C LEU A 613 -27.09 3.03 -2.78
N ARG A 614 -26.49 1.89 -3.16
CA ARG A 614 -26.64 1.30 -4.50
C ARG A 614 -28.06 0.86 -4.80
N ALA A 615 -28.77 0.35 -3.80
CA ALA A 615 -30.20 -0.02 -3.88
C ALA A 615 -31.16 1.17 -3.95
N GLY A 616 -30.66 2.41 -4.00
CA GLY A 616 -31.45 3.62 -4.16
C GLY A 616 -31.87 4.31 -2.86
N CYS A 617 -31.24 3.97 -1.72
CA CYS A 617 -31.44 4.77 -0.52
C CYS A 617 -30.84 6.17 -0.76
N GLY A 618 -31.61 7.21 -0.54
CA GLY A 618 -31.17 8.61 -0.67
C GLY A 618 -30.32 9.04 0.51
N LYS A 619 -30.54 8.40 1.66
CA LYS A 619 -29.84 8.63 2.93
C LYS A 619 -29.74 7.29 3.66
N VAL A 620 -28.63 7.10 4.40
CA VAL A 620 -28.45 5.99 5.34
C VAL A 620 -28.13 6.59 6.70
N LEU A 621 -28.84 6.16 7.73
CA LEU A 621 -28.57 6.49 9.13
C LEU A 621 -27.89 5.29 9.77
N VAL A 622 -26.85 5.52 10.57
CA VAL A 622 -26.22 4.47 11.39
C VAL A 622 -26.31 4.90 12.84
N THR A 623 -26.78 4.01 13.70
CA THR A 623 -26.89 4.27 15.15
C THR A 623 -26.64 3.01 15.96
N ALA A 624 -26.68 3.13 17.27
CA ALA A 624 -26.50 2.03 18.22
C ALA A 624 -27.62 2.02 19.26
N ASP A 625 -27.85 0.89 19.86
CA ASP A 625 -28.73 0.70 21.00
C ASP A 625 -28.08 1.14 22.32
N HIS A 626 -26.79 0.88 22.49
CA HIS A 626 -25.96 1.33 23.61
C HIS A 626 -24.48 1.35 23.18
N GLY A 627 -23.63 1.87 24.07
CA GLY A 627 -22.19 1.67 23.98
C GLY A 627 -21.69 0.69 25.04
N PHE A 628 -20.39 0.72 25.34
CA PHE A 628 -19.79 -0.16 26.33
C PHE A 628 -18.60 0.49 27.03
N LEU A 629 -18.29 0.01 28.22
CA LEU A 629 -17.07 0.34 28.95
C LEU A 629 -16.07 -0.82 28.79
N TYR A 630 -14.84 -0.50 28.41
CA TYR A 630 -13.79 -1.48 28.22
C TYR A 630 -12.43 -0.97 28.66
N GLN A 631 -11.66 -1.85 29.31
CA GLN A 631 -10.25 -1.65 29.67
C GLN A 631 -9.48 -2.92 29.29
N ASP A 632 -8.37 -2.78 28.55
CA ASP A 632 -7.60 -3.94 28.09
C ASP A 632 -6.79 -4.59 29.22
N GLY A 633 -6.39 -3.81 30.21
CA GLY A 633 -5.70 -4.28 31.40
C GLY A 633 -6.60 -5.15 32.31
N GLN A 634 -5.99 -5.79 33.28
CA GLN A 634 -6.73 -6.52 34.30
C GLN A 634 -7.59 -5.54 35.11
N VAL A 635 -8.89 -5.88 35.29
CA VAL A 635 -9.77 -5.07 36.13
C VAL A 635 -9.40 -5.29 37.60
N GLU A 636 -8.96 -4.22 38.23
CA GLU A 636 -8.52 -4.25 39.62
C GLU A 636 -9.67 -4.51 40.59
N GLU A 637 -9.35 -5.10 41.75
CA GLU A 637 -10.34 -5.50 42.75
C GLU A 637 -11.19 -4.33 43.27
N TYR A 638 -10.63 -3.13 43.35
CA TYR A 638 -11.37 -1.92 43.80
C TYR A 638 -12.41 -1.43 42.78
N ASN A 639 -12.35 -1.92 41.55
CA ASN A 639 -13.36 -1.65 40.52
C ASN A 639 -14.58 -2.58 40.60
N PHE A 640 -14.67 -3.39 41.67
CA PHE A 640 -15.86 -4.20 41.91
C PHE A 640 -16.60 -3.68 43.14
N ALA A 641 -17.85 -3.26 42.93
CA ALA A 641 -18.72 -2.88 44.06
C ALA A 641 -19.13 -4.14 44.86
N ALA A 642 -18.87 -4.07 46.16
CA ALA A 642 -19.45 -5.03 47.11
C ALA A 642 -20.94 -4.68 47.30
N ALA A 643 -21.78 -5.16 46.40
CA ALA A 643 -23.22 -5.06 46.60
C ALA A 643 -23.72 -6.20 47.50
N ASP A 644 -23.26 -6.18 48.76
CA ASP A 644 -23.74 -7.11 49.77
C ASP A 644 -25.25 -6.95 49.89
N GLY A 645 -26.01 -8.01 49.55
CA GLY A 645 -27.48 -7.99 49.57
C GLY A 645 -28.14 -8.09 48.15
N LEU A 646 -27.51 -7.65 47.03
CA LEU A 646 -28.12 -7.87 45.71
C LEU A 646 -28.17 -9.35 45.35
N THR A 647 -27.09 -10.10 45.65
CA THR A 647 -27.05 -11.55 45.45
C THR A 647 -27.99 -12.30 46.40
N ASP A 648 -28.09 -11.81 47.63
CA ASP A 648 -28.98 -12.41 48.65
C ASP A 648 -30.46 -12.15 48.34
N LEU A 649 -30.80 -10.99 47.82
CA LEU A 649 -32.16 -10.66 47.38
C LEU A 649 -32.59 -11.48 46.12
N ALA A 650 -31.70 -11.68 45.18
CA ALA A 650 -31.94 -12.53 44.04
C ALA A 650 -32.19 -14.00 44.44
N HIS A 651 -31.56 -14.47 45.52
CA HIS A 651 -31.72 -15.82 46.03
C HIS A 651 -32.88 -15.94 47.06
N ALA A 652 -33.18 -14.88 47.81
CA ALA A 652 -34.15 -14.97 48.91
C ALA A 652 -35.61 -14.72 48.57
N SER A 653 -35.89 -14.02 47.48
CA SER A 653 -37.23 -13.47 47.27
C SER A 653 -38.06 -14.10 46.15
N GLY A 654 -37.57 -14.93 45.30
CA GLY A 654 -38.35 -15.42 44.15
C GLY A 654 -39.03 -14.29 43.36
N HIS A 655 -38.56 -13.05 43.48
CA HIS A 655 -39.16 -11.84 42.97
C HIS A 655 -38.27 -11.20 41.88
N ASN A 656 -38.91 -10.88 40.82
CA ASN A 656 -38.57 -10.04 39.67
C ASN A 656 -37.36 -9.10 39.88
N LEU A 657 -36.16 -9.68 39.95
CA LEU A 657 -34.91 -8.95 39.95
C LEU A 657 -34.06 -9.42 38.81
N SER A 658 -33.67 -8.53 37.93
CA SER A 658 -32.68 -8.75 36.91
C SER A 658 -31.45 -7.89 37.15
N HIS A 659 -30.27 -8.37 36.77
CA HIS A 659 -29.04 -7.61 36.95
C HIS A 659 -27.98 -7.98 35.88
N GLY A 660 -27.18 -7.00 35.56
CA GLY A 660 -25.92 -7.15 34.81
C GLY A 660 -24.75 -6.68 35.66
N ARG A 661 -23.58 -6.59 35.11
CA ARG A 661 -22.42 -6.06 35.85
C ARG A 661 -22.49 -4.56 36.13
N ARG A 662 -23.33 -3.83 35.40
CA ARG A 662 -23.43 -2.38 35.47
C ARG A 662 -24.81 -1.88 35.85
N TYR A 663 -25.75 -2.76 36.16
CA TYR A 663 -27.08 -2.39 36.59
C TYR A 663 -27.74 -3.49 37.40
N ALA A 664 -28.73 -3.10 38.18
CA ALA A 664 -29.74 -3.99 38.80
C ALA A 664 -31.11 -3.34 38.67
N MET A 665 -32.16 -4.13 38.46
CA MET A 665 -33.53 -3.64 38.37
C MET A 665 -34.51 -4.59 39.07
N GLY A 666 -35.50 -4.04 39.74
CA GLY A 666 -36.49 -4.78 40.50
C GLY A 666 -37.55 -3.86 41.09
N LEU A 667 -38.55 -4.42 41.76
CA LEU A 667 -39.58 -3.62 42.48
C LEU A 667 -39.00 -2.97 43.71
N THR A 668 -38.06 -3.64 44.37
CA THR A 668 -37.32 -3.17 45.52
C THR A 668 -35.87 -3.52 45.33
N LEU A 669 -34.98 -2.61 45.69
CA LEU A 669 -33.53 -2.78 45.67
C LEU A 669 -32.94 -2.48 47.04
N PRO A 670 -31.80 -3.06 47.43
CA PRO A 670 -31.12 -2.75 48.64
C PRO A 670 -30.57 -1.32 48.62
N GLU A 671 -30.77 -0.57 49.73
CA GLU A 671 -30.10 0.72 49.90
C GLU A 671 -28.56 0.52 49.91
N SER A 672 -27.82 1.30 49.17
CA SER A 672 -26.37 1.20 49.10
C SER A 672 -25.75 2.52 48.65
N ASP A 673 -24.77 2.99 49.39
CA ASP A 673 -24.02 4.22 49.07
C ASP A 673 -23.18 4.09 47.76
N VAL A 674 -22.91 2.86 47.33
CA VAL A 674 -22.16 2.57 46.11
C VAL A 674 -23.04 2.50 44.84
N LEU A 675 -24.35 2.68 45.00
CA LEU A 675 -25.32 2.66 43.90
C LEU A 675 -25.99 4.02 43.72
N ILE A 676 -26.37 4.32 42.45
CA ILE A 676 -27.25 5.41 42.09
C ILE A 676 -28.57 4.77 41.72
N GLU A 677 -29.67 5.27 42.24
CA GLU A 677 -30.99 4.69 42.02
C GLU A 677 -31.93 5.64 41.26
N TYR A 678 -32.68 5.12 40.32
CA TYR A 678 -33.75 5.79 39.58
C TYR A 678 -35.04 4.96 39.63
N SER A 679 -36.16 5.64 39.64
CA SER A 679 -37.46 5.01 39.39
C SER A 679 -37.79 4.91 37.90
N SER A 680 -38.74 4.06 37.49
CA SER A 680 -39.25 4.00 36.14
C SER A 680 -39.65 5.38 35.60
N ALA A 681 -40.33 6.18 36.36
CA ALA A 681 -40.76 7.54 35.99
C ALA A 681 -39.57 8.47 35.68
N GLN A 682 -38.49 8.42 36.48
CA GLN A 682 -37.27 9.19 36.24
C GLN A 682 -36.52 8.77 34.98
N LEU A 683 -36.66 7.51 34.55
CA LEU A 683 -36.10 6.97 33.34
C LEU A 683 -37.03 7.04 32.13
N SER A 684 -38.20 7.74 32.25
CA SER A 684 -39.20 7.84 31.19
C SER A 684 -39.74 6.47 30.76
N LEU A 685 -39.80 5.50 31.70
CA LEU A 685 -40.35 4.16 31.52
C LEU A 685 -41.75 4.03 32.12
N GLY A 686 -42.62 3.22 31.52
CA GLY A 686 -43.92 2.83 32.09
C GLY A 686 -43.75 1.78 33.22
N GLY A 687 -44.85 1.57 33.95
CA GLY A 687 -44.85 0.63 35.04
C GLY A 687 -44.16 1.12 36.31
N GLU A 688 -44.09 0.24 37.31
CA GLU A 688 -43.40 0.51 38.59
C GLU A 688 -42.11 -0.32 38.63
N GLY A 689 -40.99 0.33 38.83
CA GLY A 689 -39.65 -0.29 38.96
C GLY A 689 -38.62 0.61 39.55
N ARG A 690 -37.58 0.00 40.10
CA ARG A 690 -36.37 0.64 40.60
C ARG A 690 -35.19 0.13 39.80
N PHE A 691 -34.28 1.02 39.45
CA PHE A 691 -33.09 0.76 38.63
C PHE A 691 -31.88 1.32 39.36
N ALA A 692 -30.89 0.49 39.65
CA ALA A 692 -29.70 0.88 40.39
C ALA A 692 -28.46 0.64 39.53
N PHE A 693 -27.51 1.58 39.63
CA PHE A 693 -26.27 1.59 38.85
C PHE A 693 -25.08 1.77 39.79
N PRO A 694 -24.00 0.98 39.62
CA PRO A 694 -22.77 1.23 40.36
C PRO A 694 -22.21 2.62 40.06
N ARG A 695 -21.69 3.30 41.08
CA ARG A 695 -21.00 4.58 40.94
C ARG A 695 -19.72 4.43 40.16
N GLY A 696 -19.37 5.46 39.41
CA GLY A 696 -18.17 5.50 38.56
C GLY A 696 -18.11 4.37 37.59
N ILE A 697 -16.94 3.84 37.37
CA ILE A 697 -16.69 2.72 36.44
C ILE A 697 -16.75 1.33 37.11
N THR A 698 -17.25 1.26 38.39
CA THR A 698 -17.29 0.03 39.16
C THR A 698 -18.29 -0.99 38.59
N ARG A 699 -18.04 -2.25 38.84
CA ARG A 699 -18.83 -3.41 38.35
C ARG A 699 -19.43 -4.19 39.51
N LEU A 700 -20.63 -4.69 39.35
CA LEU A 700 -21.20 -5.65 40.29
C LEU A 700 -20.49 -7.00 40.14
N ARG A 701 -20.24 -7.70 41.25
CA ARG A 701 -19.62 -9.04 41.24
C ARG A 701 -20.62 -10.07 40.74
N LEU A 702 -20.33 -10.63 39.57
CA LEU A 702 -21.08 -11.74 39.00
C LEU A 702 -20.16 -12.93 38.75
N ARG A 703 -20.64 -14.14 39.02
CA ARG A 703 -19.92 -15.36 38.71
C ARG A 703 -20.02 -15.65 37.23
N SER A 704 -18.94 -16.08 36.60
CA SER A 704 -18.88 -16.64 35.25
C SER A 704 -18.98 -15.68 34.04
N SER A 705 -19.11 -14.38 34.20
CA SER A 705 -19.11 -13.42 33.07
C SER A 705 -17.78 -12.72 32.93
N GLY A 706 -17.45 -12.20 31.73
CA GLY A 706 -16.34 -11.29 31.47
C GLY A 706 -16.43 -10.05 32.38
N ALA A 707 -15.33 -9.37 32.57
CA ALA A 707 -15.28 -8.18 33.41
C ALA A 707 -14.68 -6.95 32.73
N ARG A 708 -13.96 -7.15 31.62
CA ARG A 708 -13.34 -6.06 30.85
C ARG A 708 -14.34 -5.32 30.00
N TYR A 709 -15.18 -6.07 29.28
CA TYR A 709 -16.29 -5.55 28.50
C TYR A 709 -17.54 -5.57 29.34
N VAL A 710 -18.16 -4.42 29.53
CA VAL A 710 -19.41 -4.28 30.28
C VAL A 710 -20.25 -3.14 29.72
N HIS A 711 -21.58 -3.30 29.81
CA HIS A 711 -22.56 -2.28 29.46
C HIS A 711 -23.73 -2.31 30.47
N GLY A 712 -24.64 -1.36 30.37
CA GLY A 712 -25.81 -1.27 31.26
C GLY A 712 -25.72 -0.13 32.26
N GLY A 713 -24.53 0.47 32.41
CA GLY A 713 -24.27 1.51 33.42
C GLY A 713 -24.42 2.94 32.91
N VAL A 714 -23.88 3.85 33.71
CA VAL A 714 -24.00 5.29 33.53
C VAL A 714 -22.61 5.90 33.33
N SER A 715 -21.97 5.66 32.19
CA SER A 715 -20.77 6.35 31.74
C SER A 715 -21.01 6.93 30.35
N PRO A 716 -20.30 7.98 29.93
CA PRO A 716 -20.42 8.50 28.57
C PRO A 716 -20.17 7.43 27.50
N GLN A 717 -19.24 6.50 27.72
CA GLN A 717 -18.91 5.40 26.82
C GLN A 717 -20.05 4.38 26.65
N GLU A 718 -20.89 4.22 27.67
CA GLU A 718 -22.08 3.36 27.64
C GLU A 718 -23.32 4.12 27.14
N ASN A 719 -23.42 5.42 27.43
CA ASN A 719 -24.64 6.20 27.28
C ASN A 719 -24.69 7.09 26.02
N VAL A 720 -23.56 7.57 25.54
CA VAL A 720 -23.53 8.41 24.34
C VAL A 720 -23.36 7.53 23.11
N VAL A 721 -24.41 7.46 22.28
CA VAL A 721 -24.42 6.66 21.06
C VAL A 721 -24.43 7.55 19.82
N PRO A 722 -23.86 7.07 18.69
CA PRO A 722 -23.77 7.86 17.48
C PRO A 722 -25.10 7.88 16.70
N VAL A 723 -25.30 8.96 15.96
CA VAL A 723 -26.21 9.02 14.82
C VAL A 723 -25.41 9.51 13.63
N VAL A 724 -24.93 8.57 12.80
CA VAL A 724 -24.17 8.89 11.59
C VAL A 724 -25.15 9.04 10.44
N THR A 725 -25.14 10.20 9.81
CA THR A 725 -25.95 10.50 8.61
C THR A 725 -25.07 10.41 7.37
N ILE A 726 -25.36 9.45 6.50
CA ILE A 726 -24.64 9.20 5.24
C ILE A 726 -25.56 9.58 4.08
N LYS A 727 -25.08 10.42 3.15
CA LYS A 727 -25.84 10.84 1.97
C LYS A 727 -24.96 11.04 0.76
N ARG A 728 -25.50 10.80 -0.43
CA ARG A 728 -24.86 11.20 -1.67
C ARG A 728 -24.86 12.72 -1.79
N VAL A 729 -23.73 13.28 -2.20
CA VAL A 729 -23.61 14.69 -2.50
C VAL A 729 -23.98 14.90 -3.97
N ASP A 730 -24.99 15.73 -4.24
CA ASP A 730 -25.29 16.13 -5.62
C ASP A 730 -24.16 16.99 -6.14
N ALA A 731 -23.53 16.54 -7.20
CA ALA A 731 -22.40 17.23 -7.87
C ALA A 731 -22.72 18.66 -8.34
N ARG A 732 -23.98 19.08 -8.27
CA ARG A 732 -24.46 20.43 -8.62
C ARG A 732 -24.24 21.48 -7.53
N GLN A 733 -23.83 21.10 -6.32
CA GLN A 733 -23.69 22.01 -5.18
C GLN A 733 -22.23 22.28 -4.78
N THR A 734 -21.27 21.61 -5.39
CA THR A 734 -19.83 21.84 -5.15
C THR A 734 -19.21 22.54 -6.36
N ALA A 735 -18.32 23.52 -6.13
CA ALA A 735 -17.47 24.03 -7.19
C ALA A 735 -16.73 22.84 -7.81
N GLU A 736 -16.87 22.63 -9.12
CA GLU A 736 -16.26 21.49 -9.81
C GLU A 736 -14.74 21.67 -9.79
N CYS A 737 -13.99 20.60 -9.57
CA CYS A 737 -12.55 20.62 -9.80
C CYS A 737 -12.26 20.69 -11.31
N THR A 738 -11.12 21.28 -11.68
CA THR A 738 -10.66 21.25 -13.08
C THR A 738 -10.55 19.80 -13.56
N GLY A 739 -10.76 19.57 -14.84
CA GLY A 739 -10.52 18.24 -15.43
C GLY A 739 -9.04 18.02 -15.77
N VAL A 740 -8.68 16.76 -16.04
CA VAL A 740 -7.33 16.38 -16.44
C VAL A 740 -7.34 15.51 -17.70
N GLN A 741 -6.31 15.66 -18.52
CA GLN A 741 -6.08 14.84 -19.71
C GLN A 741 -4.58 14.55 -19.86
N GLY A 742 -4.23 13.31 -20.21
CA GLY A 742 -2.85 12.90 -20.50
C GLY A 742 -2.53 12.93 -21.99
N PHE A 743 -1.33 13.35 -22.35
CA PHE A 743 -0.80 13.26 -23.70
C PHE A 743 0.55 12.54 -23.65
N LEU A 744 0.61 11.31 -24.12
CA LEU A 744 1.84 10.55 -24.17
C LEU A 744 2.86 11.20 -25.10
N CYS A 745 4.08 11.41 -24.61
CA CYS A 745 5.19 11.91 -25.41
C CYS A 745 5.90 10.74 -26.10
N GLY A 746 5.44 10.34 -27.26
CA GLY A 746 6.03 9.25 -28.05
C GLY A 746 5.04 8.20 -28.52
N ARG A 747 5.54 6.99 -28.81
CA ARG A 747 4.70 5.87 -29.26
C ARG A 747 4.00 5.22 -28.05
N PRO A 748 2.82 4.62 -28.23
CA PRO A 748 2.11 3.92 -27.15
C PRO A 748 2.77 2.55 -26.86
N ALA A 749 4.07 2.58 -26.58
CA ALA A 749 4.88 1.40 -26.32
C ALA A 749 6.01 1.76 -25.33
N ILE A 750 6.26 0.89 -24.39
CA ILE A 750 7.40 0.97 -23.47
C ILE A 750 8.58 0.28 -24.16
N THR A 751 9.58 1.07 -24.54
CA THR A 751 10.79 0.58 -25.21
C THR A 751 12.07 0.84 -24.43
N GLY A 752 11.99 1.67 -23.37
CA GLY A 752 13.13 2.09 -22.55
C GLY A 752 12.80 2.05 -21.05
N SER A 753 13.64 2.69 -20.26
CA SER A 753 13.51 2.80 -18.80
C SER A 753 12.64 3.96 -18.33
N THR A 754 12.04 4.72 -19.24
CA THR A 754 11.20 5.87 -18.89
C THR A 754 9.99 5.98 -19.81
N VAL A 755 8.87 6.44 -19.23
CA VAL A 755 7.66 6.85 -19.97
C VAL A 755 7.40 8.30 -19.63
N THR A 756 7.27 9.14 -20.65
CA THR A 756 7.02 10.59 -20.48
C THR A 756 5.65 10.95 -21.04
N LEU A 757 4.88 11.74 -20.30
CA LEU A 757 3.61 12.30 -20.73
C LEU A 757 3.49 13.75 -20.31
N ASP A 758 2.69 14.51 -21.03
CA ASP A 758 2.24 15.85 -20.63
C ASP A 758 0.86 15.71 -19.98
N VAL A 759 0.76 16.07 -18.71
CA VAL A 759 -0.49 16.16 -17.93
C VAL A 759 -1.09 17.53 -18.17
N TYR A 760 -2.29 17.58 -18.74
CA TYR A 760 -2.97 18.79 -19.12
C TYR A 760 -4.16 19.08 -18.22
N GLN A 761 -4.14 20.22 -17.56
CA GLN A 761 -5.28 20.76 -16.83
C GLN A 761 -6.27 21.38 -17.85
N THR A 762 -7.49 20.83 -17.94
CA THR A 762 -8.45 21.19 -19.00
C THR A 762 -9.04 22.59 -18.84
N GLU A 763 -9.28 23.04 -17.60
CA GLU A 763 -9.89 24.31 -17.29
C GLU A 763 -9.02 25.14 -16.35
N PRO A 764 -8.90 26.46 -16.56
CA PRO A 764 -8.18 27.31 -15.61
C PRO A 764 -8.90 27.38 -14.27
N CYS A 765 -8.16 27.32 -13.17
CA CYS A 765 -8.72 27.52 -11.84
C CYS A 765 -9.32 28.93 -11.67
N SER A 766 -10.46 29.01 -10.97
CA SER A 766 -11.22 30.24 -10.75
C SER A 766 -12.06 30.11 -9.48
N GLU A 767 -12.85 31.12 -9.13
CA GLU A 767 -13.81 31.04 -8.01
C GLU A 767 -14.84 29.89 -8.14
N LYS A 768 -15.03 29.34 -9.36
CA LYS A 768 -15.98 28.24 -9.67
C LYS A 768 -15.29 26.93 -10.06
N VAL A 769 -13.98 26.95 -10.23
CA VAL A 769 -13.19 25.77 -10.63
C VAL A 769 -12.04 25.62 -9.64
N ASN A 770 -12.12 24.57 -8.82
CA ASN A 770 -11.11 24.25 -7.82
C ASN A 770 -9.88 23.58 -8.42
N PRO A 771 -8.71 23.69 -7.79
CA PRO A 771 -7.55 22.88 -8.09
C PRO A 771 -7.86 21.38 -7.98
N LEU A 772 -7.15 20.56 -8.77
CA LEU A 772 -7.25 19.09 -8.75
C LEU A 772 -5.90 18.49 -8.41
N THR A 773 -5.84 17.67 -7.39
CA THR A 773 -4.67 16.83 -7.11
C THR A 773 -4.78 15.53 -7.90
N VAL A 774 -3.73 15.20 -8.65
CA VAL A 774 -3.70 13.97 -9.44
C VAL A 774 -2.45 13.17 -9.15
N ARG A 775 -2.54 11.85 -9.31
CA ARG A 775 -1.42 10.91 -9.32
C ARG A 775 -1.24 10.32 -10.70
N VAL A 776 0.01 10.22 -11.10
CA VAL A 776 0.40 9.62 -12.38
C VAL A 776 1.22 8.39 -12.08
N GLY A 777 0.80 7.25 -12.59
CA GLY A 777 1.48 5.97 -12.39
C GLY A 777 1.37 5.05 -13.60
N LEU A 778 2.21 4.01 -13.62
CA LEU A 778 2.21 2.96 -14.64
C LEU A 778 1.89 1.63 -13.94
N TYR A 779 0.90 0.90 -14.44
CA TYR A 779 0.36 -0.30 -13.81
C TYR A 779 0.31 -1.47 -14.77
N ASP A 780 0.26 -2.68 -14.24
CA ASP A 780 0.04 -3.89 -15.02
C ASP A 780 -1.37 -3.89 -15.65
N SER A 781 -1.47 -4.32 -16.91
CA SER A 781 -2.78 -4.40 -17.60
C SER A 781 -3.70 -5.49 -17.04
N ASP A 782 -3.13 -6.51 -16.39
CA ASP A 782 -3.85 -7.67 -15.87
C ASP A 782 -4.06 -7.56 -14.36
N ASP A 783 -3.23 -6.77 -13.66
CA ASP A 783 -3.36 -6.46 -12.24
C ASP A 783 -3.23 -4.95 -11.99
N ALA A 784 -4.36 -4.26 -11.93
CA ALA A 784 -4.43 -2.81 -11.77
C ALA A 784 -3.86 -2.28 -10.43
N SER A 785 -3.52 -3.14 -9.48
CA SER A 785 -2.87 -2.79 -8.20
C SER A 785 -1.34 -2.87 -8.27
N ARG A 786 -0.79 -3.56 -9.28
CA ARG A 786 0.65 -3.74 -9.45
C ARG A 786 1.25 -2.53 -10.15
N LEU A 787 2.08 -1.76 -9.42
CA LEU A 787 2.80 -0.61 -9.95
C LEU A 787 4.03 -1.06 -10.75
N LEU A 788 4.21 -0.49 -11.94
CA LEU A 788 5.31 -0.78 -12.88
C LEU A 788 6.27 0.40 -13.06
N CYS A 789 6.16 1.43 -12.24
CA CYS A 789 7.13 2.53 -12.15
C CYS A 789 7.67 2.65 -10.73
N ALA A 790 8.83 3.28 -10.59
CA ALA A 790 9.52 3.39 -9.30
C ALA A 790 8.67 4.07 -8.23
N GLU A 791 7.85 5.05 -8.61
CA GLU A 791 6.92 5.77 -7.74
C GLU A 791 5.80 6.43 -8.56
N GLU A 792 4.63 6.60 -7.95
CA GLU A 792 3.59 7.48 -8.50
C GLU A 792 4.00 8.95 -8.31
N GLN A 793 3.83 9.77 -9.33
CA GLN A 793 4.05 11.20 -9.21
C GLN A 793 2.76 11.93 -8.88
N THR A 794 2.74 12.67 -7.77
CA THR A 794 1.60 13.49 -7.36
C THR A 794 1.79 14.93 -7.84
N LEU A 795 0.77 15.49 -8.50
CA LEU A 795 0.73 16.86 -9.02
C LEU A 795 -0.49 17.58 -8.52
N GLU A 796 -0.36 18.89 -8.30
CA GLU A 796 -1.47 19.80 -8.05
C GLU A 796 -1.73 20.65 -9.31
N LEU A 797 -2.87 20.45 -9.95
CA LEU A 797 -3.31 21.19 -11.12
C LEU A 797 -4.06 22.44 -10.65
N ALA A 798 -3.30 23.50 -10.38
CA ALA A 798 -3.81 24.75 -9.79
C ALA A 798 -3.63 25.98 -10.69
N SER A 799 -3.31 25.80 -11.98
CA SER A 799 -3.05 26.91 -12.89
C SER A 799 -4.31 27.71 -13.20
N ALA A 800 -4.26 29.03 -13.00
CA ALA A 800 -5.30 29.98 -13.43
C ALA A 800 -5.04 30.54 -14.84
N ALA A 801 -4.00 30.09 -15.52
CA ALA A 801 -3.59 30.60 -16.83
C ALA A 801 -4.63 30.27 -17.91
N GLN A 802 -4.94 31.22 -18.76
CA GLN A 802 -5.87 31.02 -19.88
C GLN A 802 -5.24 30.25 -21.04
N GLY A 803 -3.91 30.33 -21.18
CA GLY A 803 -3.17 29.62 -22.23
C GLY A 803 -3.07 28.13 -21.98
N SER A 804 -3.35 27.31 -22.98
CA SER A 804 -3.33 25.84 -22.86
C SER A 804 -1.93 25.29 -22.55
N GLU A 805 -0.88 25.91 -23.10
CA GLU A 805 0.50 25.45 -22.87
C GLU A 805 0.97 25.72 -21.43
N GLU A 806 0.47 26.78 -20.78
CA GLU A 806 0.81 27.12 -19.39
C GLU A 806 0.11 26.21 -18.35
N ARG A 807 -0.82 25.37 -18.84
CA ARG A 807 -1.56 24.39 -18.03
C ARG A 807 -1.09 22.96 -18.27
N LYS A 808 0.04 22.75 -18.97
CA LYS A 808 0.67 21.45 -19.18
C LYS A 808 1.83 21.27 -18.21
N THR A 809 1.88 20.11 -17.60
CA THR A 809 3.00 19.70 -16.74
C THR A 809 3.58 18.41 -17.28
N ARG A 810 4.88 18.40 -17.59
CA ARG A 810 5.57 17.22 -18.07
C ARG A 810 5.96 16.31 -16.93
N VAL A 811 5.59 15.04 -17.04
CA VAL A 811 5.87 13.97 -16.09
C VAL A 811 6.70 12.90 -16.78
N THR A 812 7.77 12.45 -16.13
CA THR A 812 8.58 11.31 -16.59
C THR A 812 8.59 10.26 -15.49
N LEU A 813 8.01 9.09 -15.79
CA LEU A 813 7.99 7.93 -14.91
C LEU A 813 9.19 7.02 -15.23
N HIS A 814 9.88 6.57 -14.20
CA HIS A 814 10.93 5.56 -14.31
C HIS A 814 10.29 4.17 -14.24
N VAL A 815 10.42 3.42 -15.32
CA VAL A 815 9.81 2.09 -15.44
C VAL A 815 10.70 1.07 -14.71
N THR A 816 10.07 0.22 -13.88
CA THR A 816 10.75 -0.89 -13.20
C THR A 816 10.92 -2.08 -14.13
N ASP A 817 11.78 -3.03 -13.75
CA ASP A 817 11.98 -4.25 -14.55
C ASP A 817 10.77 -5.19 -14.51
N ASP A 818 9.86 -5.00 -13.56
CA ASP A 818 8.61 -5.75 -13.46
C ASP A 818 7.73 -5.62 -14.72
N VAL A 819 7.95 -4.57 -15.51
CA VAL A 819 7.24 -4.37 -16.78
C VAL A 819 7.56 -5.48 -17.80
N ASP A 820 8.72 -6.12 -17.70
CA ASP A 820 9.16 -7.16 -18.66
C ASP A 820 8.35 -8.46 -18.52
N ASP A 821 7.65 -8.65 -17.38
CA ASP A 821 6.72 -9.75 -17.15
C ASP A 821 5.32 -9.50 -17.72
N CYS A 822 5.04 -8.27 -18.16
CA CYS A 822 3.73 -7.85 -18.57
C CYS A 822 3.63 -7.81 -20.11
N ALA A 823 2.50 -8.26 -20.65
CA ALA A 823 2.21 -8.13 -22.08
C ALA A 823 1.90 -6.67 -22.48
N ALA A 824 1.33 -5.93 -21.53
CA ALA A 824 1.01 -4.51 -21.68
C ALA A 824 0.94 -3.83 -20.31
N ALA A 825 1.09 -2.51 -20.30
CA ALA A 825 0.95 -1.68 -19.12
C ALA A 825 -0.14 -0.61 -19.32
N ILE A 826 -0.72 -0.12 -18.24
CA ILE A 826 -1.68 0.98 -18.24
C ILE A 826 -1.01 2.20 -17.63
N LEU A 827 -0.80 3.23 -18.45
CA LEU A 827 -0.44 4.56 -17.96
C LEU A 827 -1.72 5.24 -17.50
N ARG A 828 -1.77 5.61 -16.20
CA ARG A 828 -2.98 6.11 -15.55
C ARG A 828 -2.72 7.47 -14.91
N ILE A 829 -3.69 8.35 -15.04
CA ILE A 829 -3.82 9.56 -14.23
C ILE A 829 -5.06 9.36 -13.35
N SER A 830 -4.85 9.35 -12.04
CA SER A 830 -5.93 9.24 -11.07
C SER A 830 -6.13 10.57 -10.36
N ALA A 831 -7.37 11.02 -10.24
CA ALA A 831 -7.73 12.26 -9.58
C ALA A 831 -8.16 12.00 -8.14
N ARG A 832 -7.77 12.90 -7.22
CA ARG A 832 -8.20 12.85 -5.83
C ARG A 832 -9.70 13.06 -5.74
N VAL A 833 -10.39 12.21 -5.00
CA VAL A 833 -11.83 12.31 -4.76
C VAL A 833 -12.10 13.29 -3.61
N GLY A 834 -12.52 14.51 -3.92
CA GLY A 834 -12.78 15.53 -2.90
C GLY A 834 -11.55 15.85 -2.04
N ASN A 835 -11.72 15.96 -0.73
CA ASN A 835 -10.63 16.18 0.24
C ASN A 835 -10.11 14.87 0.86
N THR A 836 -10.23 13.76 0.14
CA THR A 836 -9.91 12.43 0.62
C THR A 836 -8.50 12.00 0.21
N ASN A 837 -8.01 10.89 0.74
CA ASN A 837 -6.79 10.22 0.27
C ASN A 837 -7.07 9.18 -0.84
N GLN A 838 -8.31 9.09 -1.32
CA GLN A 838 -8.68 8.19 -2.40
C GLN A 838 -8.49 8.87 -3.77
N PHE A 839 -7.99 8.09 -4.74
CA PHE A 839 -7.78 8.53 -6.11
C PHE A 839 -8.50 7.61 -7.06
N ASP A 840 -9.29 8.17 -7.98
CA ASP A 840 -10.00 7.43 -9.02
C ASP A 840 -9.41 7.73 -10.39
N ALA A 841 -9.39 6.70 -11.26
CA ALA A 841 -8.85 6.84 -12.60
C ALA A 841 -9.69 7.82 -13.44
N GLU A 842 -9.07 8.88 -13.96
CA GLU A 842 -9.69 9.89 -14.82
C GLU A 842 -9.21 9.78 -16.27
N TRP A 843 -8.00 9.27 -16.47
CA TRP A 843 -7.46 9.05 -17.79
C TRP A 843 -6.54 7.83 -17.79
N GLU A 844 -6.67 6.98 -18.83
CA GLU A 844 -5.85 5.80 -19.00
C GLU A 844 -5.42 5.63 -20.45
N GLN A 845 -4.21 5.14 -20.63
CA GLN A 845 -3.70 4.71 -21.93
C GLN A 845 -2.94 3.40 -21.80
N ARG A 846 -3.35 2.42 -22.61
CA ARG A 846 -2.66 1.14 -22.72
C ARG A 846 -1.40 1.30 -23.55
N LEU A 847 -0.28 0.80 -23.03
CA LEU A 847 1.02 0.77 -23.68
C LEU A 847 1.41 -0.69 -23.93
N SER A 848 1.90 -0.99 -25.12
CA SER A 848 2.51 -2.30 -25.37
C SER A 848 3.90 -2.35 -24.74
N VAL A 849 4.27 -3.47 -24.17
CA VAL A 849 5.64 -3.68 -23.67
C VAL A 849 6.47 -4.28 -24.78
N ASN A 850 7.35 -3.47 -25.33
CA ASN A 850 8.25 -3.84 -26.42
C ASN A 850 9.73 -3.79 -25.99
N ARG A 851 9.98 -3.90 -24.68
CA ARG A 851 11.30 -4.18 -24.16
C ARG A 851 11.58 -5.63 -24.51
N ALA A 852 12.44 -5.86 -25.49
CA ALA A 852 12.64 -7.15 -26.15
C ALA A 852 13.32 -8.22 -25.26
N PHE A 853 12.95 -8.44 -23.96
CA PHE A 853 13.38 -9.54 -23.10
C PHE A 853 12.31 -9.93 -22.07
N GLY A 854 11.32 -10.71 -22.52
CA GLY A 854 10.62 -11.59 -21.62
C GLY A 854 11.47 -12.84 -21.33
N ASN A 855 11.58 -13.20 -20.10
CA ASN A 855 11.72 -14.51 -19.45
C ASN A 855 12.34 -15.73 -20.16
N ASP A 856 13.45 -15.65 -20.92
CA ASP A 856 14.14 -16.83 -21.43
C ASP A 856 15.56 -17.05 -20.87
N PHE A 857 15.85 -16.57 -19.66
CA PHE A 857 17.14 -16.79 -19.00
C PHE A 857 17.06 -17.57 -17.66
N ASP A 858 16.08 -18.48 -17.55
CA ASP A 858 16.11 -19.55 -16.55
C ASP A 858 16.84 -20.77 -17.14
N PHE A 859 18.18 -20.71 -17.16
CA PHE A 859 19.04 -21.91 -17.36
C PHE A 859 20.29 -21.79 -16.53
#